data_c977912caeeaaad0ad43ceef36ae461e
#
_entry.id   c977912caeeaaad0ad43ceef36ae461e
#
_cell.length_a   1.000
_cell.length_b   1.000
_cell.length_c   1.000
_cell.angle_alpha   90.00
_cell.angle_beta   90.00
_cell.angle_gamma   90.00
#
_symmetry.space_group_name_H-M   'P 1'
#
loop_
_entity.id
_entity.type
_entity.pdbx_description
1 polymer ?
#
loop_
_entity_poly.entity_id
_entity_poly.type
_entity_poly.pdbx_seq_one_letter_code
_entity_poly.pdbx_strand_id
1 'polypeptide(L)'
;MGRRKQQDQARKACASLGHQSIENRHEKIKRELREKLVSKIAELEEERVVKEAMMKEMEDLKLENVRLDSELKEKAEAVHFLNEEVSWLRRKLSEIEKSTDFVTSQVSVLRRENVELKEDKEHMQQELESREKSQMNTIKAVVETESKVLGLVHRKQYEELEKKLPNWRTINFRCKKALDSLKKTVGEENFDDFLTDLCHFIARDPQYSFKLCLSAIDSFFATVKWNFSDGFLRDFKAFLTKKLKFDLFASRPKIDALRKEHSGSDTYRISVSSVLKKLGSRDVETESAVIEVSDLSKLLSRRLERLHEDGLLHFDDVDSPVIIGVGGDKGGEHTKLVVVIGNVEHPNNPHGILLIGMYEGHDDYKNLQKYMSAVFEQVNSLEKIQYKENGQTVERDVLKIIIGDCKYLSAVIGHGGQSLSTPCFLCKLTWSYRGARAARVGNFDFSKIGAPYQSTDLKPPLLHIHSSAISPPPLHITLGLVQTYILDWFFALSNKLDFGEELPDDLKKQKKVLKNLQDQEEYYGSRYRRFQKARETIEAMIQILDNSITSGTFNTKGSACDSKFCFIASSKKQFSSNSEMFRCEGCDSCVHELCSLAVTPEDVEKLKNQSGRCFECRKKSADSLEGRKQYILKSKKIVDKQVESDEDVLSDVTSEREKLEEILNKSSGPTRRRLEDVLRSIRCDFRAFYQQLTGNQARKLLRPENIEKLLQVFPEDSSDKLVHMKEVMLTLGELMSSANNEMKRDDEIEEIRSLLTRFEHFLRLAQPDSTVTPKLHLLCAHLVPYLELQRSWGHLTEKLRKQFQLE
;
A
#
# COMPACT_ATOMS: atom_id res chain seq x y z
N MET A 1 -45.72 112.44 55.09
CA MET A 1 -45.36 111.05 55.08
C MET A 1 -45.30 110.37 53.68
N GLY A 2 -45.84 111.10 52.66
CA GLY A 2 -45.89 110.46 51.27
C GLY A 2 -44.58 110.39 50.47
N ARG A 3 -43.65 111.38 50.63
CA ARG A 3 -42.40 111.42 49.83
C ARG A 3 -41.34 110.42 50.22
N ARG A 4 -41.27 109.87 51.45
CA ARG A 4 -40.33 108.83 51.87
C ARG A 4 -40.71 107.41 51.34
N LYS A 5 -42.04 107.15 51.25
CA LYS A 5 -42.45 105.83 50.71
C LYS A 5 -42.16 105.64 49.20
N GLN A 6 -42.27 106.73 48.41
CA GLN A 6 -41.98 106.73 47.01
C GLN A 6 -40.47 106.63 46.71
N GLN A 7 -39.59 107.20 47.59
CA GLN A 7 -38.15 107.07 47.37
C GLN A 7 -37.65 105.62 47.77
N ASP A 8 -38.28 105.01 48.77
CA ASP A 8 -37.93 103.64 49.16
C ASP A 8 -38.43 102.60 48.14
N GLN A 9 -39.58 102.82 47.48
CA GLN A 9 -40.07 101.98 46.36
C GLN A 9 -39.21 102.18 45.11
N ALA A 10 -38.80 103.36 44.79
CA ALA A 10 -37.86 103.60 43.68
C ALA A 10 -36.48 103.03 43.91
N ARG A 11 -36.00 103.09 45.18
CA ARG A 11 -34.71 102.43 45.53
C ARG A 11 -34.79 100.87 45.49
N LYS A 12 -35.89 100.26 45.93
CA LYS A 12 -36.14 98.85 45.81
C LYS A 12 -36.32 98.42 44.36
N ALA A 13 -36.98 99.19 43.53
CA ALA A 13 -37.13 98.91 42.11
C ALA A 13 -35.81 99.05 41.37
N CYS A 14 -34.98 100.08 41.69
CA CYS A 14 -33.63 100.16 41.08
C CYS A 14 -32.69 99.07 41.57
N ALA A 15 -32.80 98.59 42.85
CA ALA A 15 -32.01 97.51 43.38
C ALA A 15 -32.39 96.14 42.70
N SER A 16 -33.71 95.93 42.45
CA SER A 16 -34.20 94.72 41.78
C SER A 16 -33.83 94.68 40.30
N LEU A 17 -33.86 95.81 39.61
CA LEU A 17 -33.40 96.00 38.23
C LEU A 17 -31.89 95.78 38.12
N GLY A 18 -31.12 96.25 39.08
CA GLY A 18 -29.68 96.02 39.19
C GLY A 18 -29.36 94.49 39.38
N HIS A 19 -30.10 93.84 40.29
CA HIS A 19 -29.95 92.38 40.48
C HIS A 19 -30.35 91.56 39.24
N GLN A 20 -31.46 91.92 38.58
CA GLN A 20 -31.87 91.23 37.35
C GLN A 20 -30.87 91.49 36.19
N SER A 21 -30.26 92.62 36.09
CA SER A 21 -29.19 92.92 35.09
C SER A 21 -27.92 92.05 35.37
N ILE A 22 -27.56 91.86 36.65
CA ILE A 22 -26.43 91.09 37.04
C ILE A 22 -26.69 89.53 36.83
N GLU A 23 -27.90 89.07 37.16
CA GLU A 23 -28.31 87.73 36.89
C GLU A 23 -28.34 87.41 35.35
N ASN A 24 -28.92 88.27 34.57
CA ASN A 24 -28.95 88.16 33.11
C ASN A 24 -27.51 88.14 32.53
N ARG A 25 -26.64 88.95 33.06
CA ARG A 25 -25.22 88.94 32.68
C ARG A 25 -24.48 87.63 33.10
N HIS A 26 -24.79 87.16 34.29
CA HIS A 26 -24.25 85.85 34.74
C HIS A 26 -24.78 84.68 33.92
N GLU A 27 -26.05 84.68 33.58
CA GLU A 27 -26.63 83.63 32.72
C GLU A 27 -26.09 83.71 31.27
N LYS A 28 -25.83 84.89 30.76
CA LYS A 28 -25.19 85.09 29.46
C LYS A 28 -23.74 84.52 29.46
N ILE A 29 -22.96 84.86 30.48
CA ILE A 29 -21.59 84.35 30.64
C ILE A 29 -21.59 82.84 30.85
N LYS A 30 -22.54 82.30 31.59
CA LYS A 30 -22.67 80.82 31.75
C LYS A 30 -23.03 80.13 30.42
N ARG A 31 -23.87 80.78 29.62
CA ARG A 31 -24.21 80.23 28.28
C ARG A 31 -22.97 80.20 27.37
N GLU A 32 -22.24 81.31 27.31
CA GLU A 32 -21.04 81.46 26.50
C GLU A 32 -19.96 80.54 26.95
N LEU A 33 -19.81 80.29 28.26
CA LEU A 33 -18.87 79.26 28.78
C LEU A 33 -19.29 77.83 28.49
N ARG A 34 -20.61 77.51 28.54
CA ARG A 34 -21.14 76.24 28.13
C ARG A 34 -20.90 75.95 26.66
N GLU A 35 -21.18 76.92 25.79
CA GLU A 35 -20.95 76.77 24.34
C GLU A 35 -19.48 76.60 24.04
N LYS A 36 -18.56 77.28 24.69
CA LYS A 36 -17.12 77.10 24.56
C LYS A 36 -16.69 75.76 25.10
N LEU A 37 -17.30 75.30 26.21
CA LEU A 37 -16.96 73.94 26.76
C LEU A 37 -17.41 72.79 25.83
N VAL A 38 -18.65 72.92 25.27
CA VAL A 38 -19.16 71.95 24.29
C VAL A 38 -18.29 71.89 23.03
N SER A 39 -17.89 73.12 22.53
CA SER A 39 -16.99 73.21 21.38
C SER A 39 -15.64 72.51 21.67
N LYS A 40 -15.10 72.72 22.89
CA LYS A 40 -13.82 72.12 23.25
C LYS A 40 -13.89 70.59 23.51
N ILE A 41 -15.03 70.10 24.01
CA ILE A 41 -15.31 68.69 24.14
C ILE A 41 -15.39 68.03 22.77
N ALA A 42 -16.07 68.66 21.80
CA ALA A 42 -16.17 68.19 20.43
C ALA A 42 -14.78 68.09 19.75
N GLU A 43 -13.93 69.13 19.92
CA GLU A 43 -12.56 69.10 19.41
C GLU A 43 -11.74 67.96 20.03
N LEU A 44 -11.87 67.75 21.36
CA LEU A 44 -11.16 66.65 22.03
C LEU A 44 -11.67 65.25 21.65
N GLU A 45 -12.96 65.12 21.32
CA GLU A 45 -13.51 63.87 20.78
C GLU A 45 -13.02 63.60 19.37
N GLU A 46 -12.92 64.60 18.50
CA GLU A 46 -12.28 64.46 17.18
C GLU A 46 -10.81 64.05 17.29
N GLU A 47 -10.05 64.74 18.17
CA GLU A 47 -8.65 64.34 18.42
C GLU A 47 -8.51 62.90 18.95
N ARG A 48 -9.48 62.46 19.80
CA ARG A 48 -9.49 61.08 20.31
C ARG A 48 -9.73 60.09 19.19
N VAL A 49 -10.71 60.31 18.30
CA VAL A 49 -11.02 59.47 17.16
C VAL A 49 -9.81 59.35 16.21
N VAL A 50 -9.16 60.48 15.92
CA VAL A 50 -7.94 60.47 15.10
C VAL A 50 -6.81 59.65 15.77
N LYS A 51 -6.64 59.84 17.06
CA LYS A 51 -5.61 59.08 17.82
C LYS A 51 -5.90 57.56 17.85
N GLU A 52 -7.17 57.20 18.03
CA GLU A 52 -7.59 55.80 17.97
C GLU A 52 -7.37 55.18 16.59
N ALA A 53 -7.66 55.93 15.50
CA ALA A 53 -7.38 55.50 14.14
C ALA A 53 -5.86 55.30 13.88
N MET A 54 -5.03 56.26 14.32
CA MET A 54 -3.58 56.14 14.21
C MET A 54 -3.00 54.98 15.03
N MET A 55 -3.57 54.73 16.22
CA MET A 55 -3.15 53.57 17.03
C MET A 55 -3.43 52.24 16.31
N LYS A 56 -4.60 52.13 15.69
CA LYS A 56 -4.98 50.94 14.91
C LYS A 56 -4.07 50.74 13.69
N GLU A 57 -3.80 51.84 12.96
CA GLU A 57 -2.89 51.78 11.80
C GLU A 57 -1.45 51.37 12.22
N MET A 58 -1.02 51.83 13.39
CA MET A 58 0.27 51.46 13.94
C MET A 58 0.31 49.98 14.39
N GLU A 59 -0.81 49.42 14.83
CA GLU A 59 -0.94 48.02 15.22
C GLU A 59 -0.95 47.13 13.97
N ASP A 60 -1.67 47.54 12.91
CA ASP A 60 -1.66 46.86 11.62
C ASP A 60 -0.25 46.83 10.99
N LEU A 61 0.50 47.95 11.04
CA LEU A 61 1.89 48.03 10.59
C LEU A 61 2.84 47.16 11.42
N LYS A 62 2.60 47.00 12.71
CA LYS A 62 3.38 46.07 13.56
C LYS A 62 3.14 44.60 13.16
N LEU A 63 1.87 44.25 12.89
CA LEU A 63 1.52 42.90 12.41
C LEU A 63 2.13 42.62 11.03
N GLU A 64 2.12 43.61 10.13
CA GLU A 64 2.77 43.47 8.81
C GLU A 64 4.29 43.27 8.94
N ASN A 65 4.95 44.03 9.84
CA ASN A 65 6.39 43.84 10.10
C ASN A 65 6.73 42.47 10.66
N VAL A 66 5.91 41.96 11.59
CA VAL A 66 6.11 40.58 12.13
C VAL A 66 5.96 39.52 11.01
N ARG A 67 5.00 39.75 10.11
CA ARG A 67 4.82 38.86 8.96
C ARG A 67 6.02 38.89 8.01
N LEU A 68 6.52 40.10 7.68
CA LEU A 68 7.69 40.28 6.82
C LEU A 68 8.97 39.70 7.44
N ASP A 69 9.13 39.85 8.75
CA ASP A 69 10.26 39.23 9.47
C ASP A 69 10.20 37.70 9.42
N SER A 70 8.99 37.13 9.52
CA SER A 70 8.81 35.67 9.38
C SER A 70 9.13 35.19 7.97
N GLU A 71 8.65 35.90 6.93
CA GLU A 71 8.95 35.59 5.54
C GLU A 71 10.44 35.75 5.23
N LEU A 72 11.10 36.73 5.84
CA LEU A 72 12.53 36.94 5.69
C LEU A 72 13.35 35.81 6.33
N LYS A 73 12.88 35.34 7.49
CA LYS A 73 13.50 34.21 8.18
C LYS A 73 13.39 32.90 7.38
N GLU A 74 12.18 32.63 6.82
CA GLU A 74 11.99 31.46 5.95
C GLU A 74 12.89 31.50 4.71
N LYS A 75 13.02 32.70 4.09
CA LYS A 75 13.92 32.87 2.95
C LYS A 75 15.38 32.70 3.34
N ALA A 76 15.78 33.17 4.53
CA ALA A 76 17.12 33.00 5.03
C ALA A 76 17.45 31.53 5.29
N GLU A 77 16.50 30.76 5.86
CA GLU A 77 16.65 29.31 6.05
C GLU A 77 16.73 28.55 4.71
N ALA A 78 15.92 28.96 3.72
CA ALA A 78 15.97 28.41 2.38
C ALA A 78 17.32 28.68 1.69
N VAL A 79 17.87 29.89 1.86
CA VAL A 79 19.20 30.26 1.34
C VAL A 79 20.30 29.46 2.07
N HIS A 80 20.15 29.26 3.37
CA HIS A 80 21.10 28.44 4.12
C HIS A 80 21.10 27.00 3.59
N PHE A 81 19.94 26.40 3.41
CA PHE A 81 19.80 25.05 2.85
C PHE A 81 20.41 24.93 1.45
N LEU A 82 20.11 25.90 0.57
CA LEU A 82 20.69 25.93 -0.78
C LEU A 82 22.21 26.06 -0.75
N ASN A 83 22.77 26.85 0.18
CA ASN A 83 24.21 26.95 0.35
C ASN A 83 24.87 25.67 0.85
N GLU A 84 24.19 24.92 1.71
CA GLU A 84 24.65 23.60 2.13
C GLU A 84 24.62 22.60 0.96
N GLU A 85 23.57 22.62 0.15
CA GLU A 85 23.44 21.79 -1.04
C GLU A 85 24.51 22.12 -2.09
N VAL A 86 24.74 23.41 -2.33
CA VAL A 86 25.85 23.88 -3.21
C VAL A 86 27.21 23.44 -2.68
N SER A 87 27.41 23.49 -1.36
CA SER A 87 28.64 23.03 -0.73
C SER A 87 28.84 21.54 -0.85
N TRP A 88 27.75 20.77 -0.75
CA TRP A 88 27.74 19.32 -0.97
C TRP A 88 28.05 18.99 -2.44
N LEU A 89 27.39 19.68 -3.38
CA LEU A 89 27.63 19.50 -4.81
C LEU A 89 29.05 19.83 -5.20
N ARG A 90 29.66 20.90 -4.64
CA ARG A 90 31.05 21.25 -4.85
C ARG A 90 32.02 20.16 -4.35
N ARG A 91 31.71 19.55 -3.18
CA ARG A 91 32.50 18.40 -2.70
C ARG A 91 32.40 17.22 -3.64
N LYS A 92 31.17 16.90 -4.10
CA LYS A 92 30.95 15.82 -5.09
C LYS A 92 31.62 16.10 -6.42
N LEU A 93 31.60 17.33 -6.89
CA LEU A 93 32.31 17.73 -8.11
C LEU A 93 33.83 17.50 -7.95
N SER A 94 34.40 17.90 -6.82
CA SER A 94 35.86 17.69 -6.53
C SER A 94 36.20 16.19 -6.42
N GLU A 95 35.33 15.35 -5.92
CA GLU A 95 35.50 13.88 -5.91
C GLU A 95 35.49 13.31 -7.34
N ILE A 96 34.56 13.80 -8.20
CA ILE A 96 34.50 13.41 -9.62
C ILE A 96 35.73 13.89 -10.38
N GLU A 97 36.19 15.13 -10.14
CA GLU A 97 37.41 15.66 -10.75
C GLU A 97 38.63 14.81 -10.41
N LYS A 98 38.82 14.46 -9.14
CA LYS A 98 39.91 13.56 -8.72
C LYS A 98 39.80 12.17 -9.34
N SER A 99 38.60 11.64 -9.46
CA SER A 99 38.33 10.36 -10.15
C SER A 99 38.64 10.46 -11.64
N THR A 100 38.30 11.59 -12.27
CA THR A 100 38.55 11.85 -13.67
C THR A 100 40.06 11.99 -13.95
N ASP A 101 40.78 12.67 -13.06
CA ASP A 101 42.26 12.78 -13.14
C ASP A 101 42.92 11.42 -12.99
N PHE A 102 42.44 10.59 -12.05
CA PHE A 102 42.92 9.22 -11.91
C PHE A 102 42.68 8.39 -13.15
N VAL A 103 41.44 8.42 -13.72
CA VAL A 103 41.13 7.73 -14.98
C VAL A 103 41.97 8.26 -16.16
N THR A 104 42.17 9.58 -16.22
CA THR A 104 43.00 10.20 -17.26
C THR A 104 44.47 9.76 -17.16
N SER A 105 44.97 9.64 -15.93
CA SER A 105 46.31 9.10 -15.66
C SER A 105 46.41 7.63 -16.11
N GLN A 106 45.43 6.79 -15.74
CA GLN A 106 45.35 5.38 -16.18
C GLN A 106 45.27 5.27 -17.70
N VAL A 107 44.44 6.09 -18.35
CA VAL A 107 44.36 6.15 -19.82
C VAL A 107 45.68 6.54 -20.45
N SER A 108 46.46 7.43 -19.82
CA SER A 108 47.82 7.85 -20.34
C SER A 108 48.84 6.73 -20.20
N VAL A 109 48.76 5.93 -19.13
CA VAL A 109 49.61 4.73 -18.96
C VAL A 109 49.23 3.66 -19.99
N LEU A 110 47.92 3.35 -20.13
CA LEU A 110 47.45 2.40 -21.13
C LEU A 110 47.75 2.82 -22.59
N ARG A 111 47.80 4.12 -22.86
CA ARG A 111 48.20 4.62 -24.16
C ARG A 111 49.66 4.38 -24.43
N ARG A 112 50.57 4.53 -23.42
CA ARG A 112 52.00 4.20 -23.55
C ARG A 112 52.20 2.72 -23.78
N GLU A 113 51.56 1.87 -22.95
CA GLU A 113 51.60 0.41 -23.12
C GLU A 113 51.05 -0.03 -24.51
N ASN A 114 50.00 0.65 -25.03
CA ASN A 114 49.48 0.38 -26.39
C ASN A 114 50.44 0.82 -27.49
N VAL A 115 51.27 1.85 -27.26
CA VAL A 115 52.33 2.24 -28.24
C VAL A 115 53.41 1.20 -28.22
N GLU A 116 53.93 0.80 -27.06
CA GLU A 116 54.93 -0.28 -26.90
C GLU A 116 54.45 -1.60 -27.52
N LEU A 117 53.20 -1.99 -27.24
CA LEU A 117 52.58 -3.18 -27.84
C LEU A 117 52.37 -3.06 -29.35
N LYS A 118 52.25 -1.83 -29.90
CA LYS A 118 52.20 -1.64 -31.36
C LYS A 118 53.56 -1.79 -32.01
N GLU A 119 54.59 -1.25 -31.38
CA GLU A 119 55.97 -1.42 -31.87
C GLU A 119 56.39 -2.89 -31.80
N ASP A 120 56.13 -3.58 -30.71
CA ASP A 120 56.32 -5.04 -30.59
C ASP A 120 55.52 -5.83 -31.63
N LYS A 121 54.30 -5.39 -31.92
CA LYS A 121 53.45 -6.03 -32.93
C LYS A 121 53.97 -5.79 -34.37
N GLU A 122 54.46 -4.59 -34.63
CA GLU A 122 55.07 -4.28 -35.93
C GLU A 122 56.35 -5.06 -36.12
N HIS A 123 57.19 -5.21 -35.08
CA HIS A 123 58.38 -6.04 -35.11
C HIS A 123 58.04 -7.53 -35.33
N MET A 124 57.06 -8.07 -34.60
CA MET A 124 56.58 -9.42 -34.80
C MET A 124 55.90 -9.62 -36.17
N GLN A 125 55.27 -8.60 -36.71
CA GLN A 125 54.65 -8.64 -38.05
C GLN A 125 55.70 -8.68 -39.16
N GLN A 126 56.81 -7.96 -38.99
CA GLN A 126 57.93 -8.03 -39.91
C GLN A 126 58.66 -9.40 -39.85
N GLU A 127 58.78 -9.98 -38.67
CA GLU A 127 59.30 -11.35 -38.52
C GLU A 127 58.34 -12.40 -39.11
N LEU A 128 57.04 -12.23 -38.97
CA LEU A 128 56.02 -13.12 -39.58
C LEU A 128 56.02 -12.98 -41.11
N GLU A 129 56.07 -11.77 -41.63
CA GLU A 129 56.13 -11.55 -43.10
C GLU A 129 57.40 -12.14 -43.72
N SER A 130 58.56 -12.10 -43.00
CA SER A 130 59.76 -12.80 -43.39
C SER A 130 59.66 -14.31 -43.40
N ARG A 131 58.90 -14.88 -42.42
CA ARG A 131 58.60 -16.32 -42.35
C ARG A 131 57.51 -16.76 -43.30
N GLU A 132 56.51 -15.91 -43.55
CA GLU A 132 55.42 -16.19 -44.54
C GLU A 132 55.95 -16.18 -46.00
N LYS A 133 56.87 -15.35 -46.33
CA LYS A 133 57.51 -15.40 -47.68
C LYS A 133 58.28 -16.69 -47.89
N SER A 134 58.82 -17.32 -46.86
CA SER A 134 59.47 -18.63 -46.91
C SER A 134 58.46 -19.80 -46.97
N GLN A 135 57.29 -19.63 -46.35
CA GLN A 135 56.24 -20.69 -46.31
C GLN A 135 55.25 -20.61 -47.48
N MET A 136 55.07 -19.43 -48.11
CA MET A 136 54.11 -19.28 -49.23
C MET A 136 54.47 -20.07 -50.47
N ASN A 137 55.74 -20.41 -50.70
CA ASN A 137 56.14 -21.28 -51.80
C ASN A 137 55.80 -22.77 -51.54
N THR A 138 55.62 -23.17 -50.30
CA THR A 138 55.20 -24.55 -49.95
C THR A 138 53.67 -24.71 -49.90
N ILE A 139 52.94 -23.64 -49.60
CA ILE A 139 51.47 -23.67 -49.40
C ILE A 139 50.72 -23.59 -50.72
N LYS A 140 51.29 -22.98 -51.81
CA LYS A 140 50.66 -22.98 -53.11
C LYS A 140 50.43 -24.39 -53.72
N ALA A 141 51.21 -25.38 -53.27
CA ALA A 141 51.05 -26.77 -53.73
C ALA A 141 50.00 -27.57 -52.95
N VAL A 142 49.55 -27.05 -51.75
CA VAL A 142 48.59 -27.77 -50.89
C VAL A 142 47.18 -27.20 -51.01
N VAL A 143 46.99 -25.98 -51.48
CA VAL A 143 45.69 -25.27 -51.53
C VAL A 143 44.77 -25.77 -52.66
N GLU A 144 45.30 -26.45 -53.69
CA GLU A 144 44.47 -27.01 -54.77
C GLU A 144 43.74 -28.32 -54.41
N THR A 145 44.03 -28.94 -53.29
CA THR A 145 43.37 -30.16 -52.83
C THR A 145 42.47 -30.05 -51.58
N GLU A 146 42.27 -28.85 -50.97
CA GLU A 146 41.64 -28.75 -49.63
C GLU A 146 40.47 -27.78 -49.55
N SER A 147 39.52 -27.83 -50.42
CA SER A 147 38.18 -27.25 -50.14
C SER A 147 37.41 -27.96 -49.00
N LYS A 148 37.96 -29.02 -48.42
CA LYS A 148 37.41 -29.72 -47.26
C LYS A 148 38.00 -29.36 -45.90
N VAL A 149 39.04 -28.50 -45.84
CA VAL A 149 39.79 -28.19 -44.60
C VAL A 149 39.45 -26.81 -44.02
N LEU A 150 38.68 -25.96 -44.74
CA LEU A 150 38.33 -24.63 -44.28
C LEU A 150 37.60 -24.61 -42.93
N GLY A 151 36.82 -25.66 -42.58
CA GLY A 151 36.16 -25.83 -41.30
C GLY A 151 37.12 -26.14 -40.13
N LEU A 152 38.27 -26.79 -40.37
CA LEU A 152 39.25 -27.20 -39.35
C LEU A 152 40.22 -26.05 -38.99
N VAL A 153 40.59 -25.20 -39.93
CA VAL A 153 41.45 -24.06 -39.67
C VAL A 153 40.77 -23.01 -38.79
N HIS A 154 39.49 -22.76 -39.03
CA HIS A 154 38.71 -21.88 -38.15
C HIS A 154 38.60 -22.43 -36.75
N ARG A 155 38.50 -23.76 -36.58
CA ARG A 155 38.40 -24.40 -35.27
C ARG A 155 39.65 -24.20 -34.42
N LYS A 156 40.89 -24.42 -34.98
CA LYS A 156 42.14 -24.17 -34.29
C LYS A 156 42.34 -22.71 -33.87
N GLN A 157 41.93 -21.76 -34.65
CA GLN A 157 42.05 -20.34 -34.32
C GLN A 157 41.14 -19.93 -33.15
N TYR A 158 40.02 -20.60 -32.97
CA TYR A 158 39.13 -20.37 -31.80
C TYR A 158 39.64 -21.02 -30.52
N GLU A 159 40.28 -22.19 -30.57
CA GLU A 159 40.89 -22.90 -29.43
C GLU A 159 42.11 -22.14 -28.85
N GLU A 160 42.86 -21.41 -29.69
CA GLU A 160 43.93 -20.52 -29.23
C GLU A 160 43.45 -19.22 -28.62
N LEU A 161 42.17 -18.83 -28.82
CA LEU A 161 41.57 -17.59 -28.37
C LEU A 161 40.97 -17.63 -26.98
N GLU A 162 40.79 -18.83 -26.40
CA GLU A 162 40.26 -19.00 -25.02
C GLU A 162 41.25 -18.45 -23.96
N LYS A 163 42.48 -18.14 -24.29
CA LYS A 163 43.50 -17.66 -23.36
C LYS A 163 43.68 -16.14 -23.27
N LYS A 164 43.07 -15.36 -24.15
CA LYS A 164 43.11 -13.90 -24.12
C LYS A 164 41.75 -13.31 -24.52
N LEU A 165 41.08 -12.60 -23.60
CA LEU A 165 39.86 -11.85 -23.90
C LEU A 165 40.10 -10.91 -25.07
N PRO A 166 39.55 -11.15 -26.25
CA PRO A 166 39.82 -10.32 -27.42
C PRO A 166 39.16 -8.95 -27.24
N ASN A 167 39.90 -7.90 -27.65
CA ASN A 167 39.36 -6.53 -27.72
C ASN A 167 38.09 -6.53 -28.60
N TRP A 168 37.05 -5.76 -28.15
CA TRP A 168 35.75 -5.58 -28.84
C TRP A 168 35.91 -5.29 -30.34
N ARG A 169 36.90 -4.52 -30.74
CA ARG A 169 37.18 -4.24 -32.17
C ARG A 169 37.60 -5.52 -32.94
N THR A 170 38.34 -6.40 -32.32
CA THR A 170 38.75 -7.69 -32.90
C THR A 170 37.58 -8.63 -33.02
N ILE A 171 36.70 -8.65 -32.01
CA ILE A 171 35.47 -9.43 -32.04
C ILE A 171 34.57 -8.96 -33.17
N ASN A 172 34.32 -7.62 -33.27
CA ASN A 172 33.48 -7.05 -34.32
C ASN A 172 34.02 -7.34 -35.72
N PHE A 173 35.34 -7.19 -35.92
CA PHE A 173 35.97 -7.48 -37.20
C PHE A 173 35.78 -8.96 -37.61
N ARG A 174 35.96 -9.90 -36.66
CA ARG A 174 35.76 -11.35 -36.91
C ARG A 174 34.32 -11.69 -37.20
N CYS A 175 33.42 -11.17 -36.37
CA CYS A 175 31.98 -11.36 -36.58
C CYS A 175 31.57 -10.82 -37.96
N LYS A 176 32.02 -9.62 -38.35
CA LYS A 176 31.72 -9.03 -39.63
C LYS A 176 32.27 -9.91 -40.81
N LYS A 177 33.52 -10.36 -40.68
CA LYS A 177 34.11 -11.23 -41.67
C LYS A 177 33.42 -12.59 -41.81
N ALA A 178 32.96 -13.18 -40.66
CA ALA A 178 32.20 -14.40 -40.65
C ALA A 178 30.80 -14.22 -41.27
N LEU A 179 30.13 -13.13 -40.92
CA LEU A 179 28.82 -12.76 -41.49
C LEU A 179 28.93 -12.48 -43.00
N ASP A 180 29.94 -11.76 -43.46
CA ASP A 180 30.22 -11.53 -44.90
C ASP A 180 30.48 -12.85 -45.67
N SER A 181 31.16 -13.81 -45.00
CA SER A 181 31.37 -15.13 -45.60
C SER A 181 30.06 -15.94 -45.70
N LEU A 182 29.27 -15.93 -44.60
CA LEU A 182 27.95 -16.60 -44.56
C LEU A 182 27.00 -15.95 -45.56
N LYS A 183 26.99 -14.63 -45.67
CA LYS A 183 26.19 -13.89 -46.66
C LYS A 183 26.50 -14.29 -48.11
N LYS A 184 27.79 -14.48 -48.43
CA LYS A 184 28.21 -15.00 -49.76
C LYS A 184 27.78 -16.41 -50.01
N THR A 185 27.66 -17.25 -49.01
CA THR A 185 27.29 -18.66 -49.13
C THR A 185 25.77 -18.84 -49.27
N VAL A 186 24.99 -18.05 -48.52
CA VAL A 186 23.52 -18.20 -48.46
C VAL A 186 22.81 -17.34 -49.52
N GLY A 187 23.46 -16.27 -49.98
CA GLY A 187 22.87 -15.24 -50.84
C GLY A 187 22.30 -14.05 -50.04
N GLU A 188 22.34 -12.88 -50.66
CA GLU A 188 21.89 -11.64 -49.99
C GLU A 188 20.39 -11.66 -49.65
N GLU A 189 19.57 -12.23 -50.49
CA GLU A 189 18.10 -12.23 -50.36
C GLU A 189 17.61 -13.09 -49.17
N ASN A 190 18.31 -14.16 -48.84
CA ASN A 190 17.92 -15.12 -47.78
C ASN A 190 18.75 -14.95 -46.48
N PHE A 191 19.66 -13.96 -46.44
CA PHE A 191 20.62 -13.88 -45.35
C PHE A 191 19.99 -13.56 -43.98
N ASP A 192 19.02 -12.69 -43.94
CA ASP A 192 18.35 -12.29 -42.70
C ASP A 192 17.49 -13.43 -42.15
N ASP A 193 16.83 -14.21 -43.00
CA ASP A 193 16.07 -15.38 -42.60
C ASP A 193 17.01 -16.48 -42.08
N PHE A 194 18.13 -16.73 -42.80
CA PHE A 194 19.15 -17.65 -42.36
C PHE A 194 19.77 -17.27 -41.01
N LEU A 195 20.09 -16.00 -40.76
CA LEU A 195 20.57 -15.53 -39.49
C LEU A 195 19.57 -15.77 -38.36
N THR A 196 18.29 -15.53 -38.66
CA THR A 196 17.22 -15.80 -37.74
C THR A 196 17.17 -17.29 -37.33
N ASP A 197 17.22 -18.16 -38.34
CA ASP A 197 17.23 -19.62 -38.16
C ASP A 197 18.49 -20.10 -37.42
N LEU A 198 19.65 -19.55 -37.76
CA LEU A 198 20.91 -19.82 -37.08
C LEU A 198 20.86 -19.42 -35.60
N CYS A 199 20.34 -18.24 -35.30
CA CYS A 199 20.13 -17.80 -33.91
C CYS A 199 19.17 -18.74 -33.15
N HIS A 200 18.08 -19.16 -33.82
CA HIS A 200 17.14 -20.13 -33.27
C HIS A 200 17.80 -21.49 -32.99
N PHE A 201 18.62 -21.96 -33.93
CA PHE A 201 19.36 -23.22 -33.79
C PHE A 201 20.32 -23.14 -32.60
N ILE A 202 21.19 -22.13 -32.56
CA ILE A 202 22.16 -21.93 -31.47
C ILE A 202 21.46 -21.78 -30.11
N ALA A 203 20.35 -21.07 -30.04
CA ALA A 203 19.61 -20.88 -28.81
C ALA A 203 18.94 -22.16 -28.27
N ARG A 204 18.67 -23.14 -29.15
CA ARG A 204 17.97 -24.40 -28.79
C ARG A 204 18.91 -25.57 -28.56
N ASP A 205 20.08 -25.54 -29.16
CA ASP A 205 21.04 -26.66 -29.10
C ASP A 205 21.81 -26.58 -27.75
N PRO A 206 21.71 -27.64 -26.91
CA PRO A 206 22.42 -27.67 -25.64
C PRO A 206 23.94 -27.68 -25.73
N GLN A 207 24.50 -27.96 -26.92
CA GLN A 207 25.96 -27.95 -27.14
C GLN A 207 26.53 -26.49 -27.07
N TYR A 208 25.69 -25.46 -27.29
CA TYR A 208 26.13 -24.09 -27.26
C TYR A 208 25.84 -23.45 -25.88
N SER A 209 26.88 -22.90 -25.26
CA SER A 209 26.74 -22.12 -24.01
C SER A 209 26.12 -20.71 -24.25
N PHE A 210 25.96 -20.33 -25.51
CA PHE A 210 25.38 -19.04 -25.87
C PHE A 210 23.88 -18.98 -25.61
N LYS A 211 23.44 -18.05 -24.78
CA LYS A 211 22.04 -17.90 -24.35
C LYS A 211 21.44 -16.65 -24.97
N LEU A 212 20.76 -16.79 -26.12
CA LEU A 212 19.88 -15.75 -26.64
C LEU A 212 18.56 -15.67 -25.88
N CYS A 213 18.18 -16.73 -25.22
CA CYS A 213 16.94 -16.84 -24.47
C CYS A 213 17.23 -16.97 -22.98
N LEU A 214 16.35 -16.44 -22.18
CA LEU A 214 16.37 -16.67 -20.73
C LEU A 214 16.24 -18.17 -20.44
N SER A 215 16.99 -18.66 -19.46
CA SER A 215 16.79 -20.03 -18.99
C SER A 215 15.35 -20.26 -18.53
N ALA A 216 14.94 -21.50 -18.39
CA ALA A 216 13.62 -21.82 -17.84
C ALA A 216 13.46 -21.25 -16.43
N ILE A 217 14.52 -21.32 -15.60
CA ILE A 217 14.56 -20.76 -14.25
C ILE A 217 14.45 -19.24 -14.28
N ASP A 218 15.27 -18.56 -15.10
CA ASP A 218 15.21 -17.09 -15.20
C ASP A 218 13.85 -16.62 -15.73
N SER A 219 13.28 -17.33 -16.71
CA SER A 219 11.94 -17.07 -17.23
C SER A 219 10.87 -17.26 -16.15
N PHE A 220 10.97 -18.31 -15.35
CA PHE A 220 10.08 -18.57 -14.22
C PHE A 220 10.20 -17.44 -13.18
N PHE A 221 11.41 -17.10 -12.74
CA PHE A 221 11.63 -16.01 -11.78
C PHE A 221 11.13 -14.66 -12.30
N ALA A 222 11.31 -14.37 -13.58
CA ALA A 222 10.78 -13.16 -14.20
C ALA A 222 9.23 -13.12 -14.09
N THR A 223 8.56 -14.24 -14.37
CA THR A 223 7.09 -14.31 -14.26
C THR A 223 6.59 -14.14 -12.83
N VAL A 224 7.30 -14.67 -11.85
CA VAL A 224 6.96 -14.54 -10.43
C VAL A 224 7.25 -13.12 -9.94
N LYS A 225 8.48 -12.63 -10.18
CA LYS A 225 8.94 -11.32 -9.68
C LYS A 225 8.08 -10.15 -10.17
N TRP A 226 7.63 -10.19 -11.41
CA TRP A 226 6.82 -9.14 -12.02
C TRP A 226 5.34 -9.49 -12.13
N ASN A 227 4.93 -10.57 -11.49
CA ASN A 227 3.54 -11.04 -11.45
C ASN A 227 2.89 -11.13 -12.84
N PHE A 228 3.58 -11.77 -13.78
CA PHE A 228 3.05 -11.92 -15.13
C PHE A 228 1.86 -12.88 -15.13
N SER A 229 0.67 -12.36 -15.44
CA SER A 229 -0.44 -13.23 -15.74
C SER A 229 -0.16 -14.05 -17.00
N ASP A 230 -0.80 -15.20 -17.13
CA ASP A 230 -0.64 -16.06 -18.30
C ASP A 230 -1.00 -15.35 -19.63
N GLY A 231 -2.02 -14.48 -19.57
CA GLY A 231 -2.40 -13.63 -20.70
C GLY A 231 -1.30 -12.64 -21.05
N PHE A 232 -0.82 -11.90 -20.05
CA PHE A 232 0.26 -10.93 -20.25
C PHE A 232 1.53 -11.60 -20.78
N LEU A 233 1.97 -12.71 -20.18
CA LEU A 233 3.16 -13.43 -20.64
C LEU A 233 3.04 -13.87 -22.10
N ARG A 234 1.88 -14.41 -22.48
CA ARG A 234 1.60 -14.83 -23.88
C ARG A 234 1.70 -13.64 -24.84
N ASP A 235 1.04 -12.54 -24.51
CA ASP A 235 0.96 -11.37 -25.40
C ASP A 235 2.32 -10.66 -25.46
N PHE A 236 3.05 -10.60 -24.33
CA PHE A 236 4.39 -10.04 -24.25
C PHE A 236 5.40 -10.90 -25.03
N LYS A 237 5.34 -12.23 -24.92
CA LYS A 237 6.16 -13.15 -25.74
C LYS A 237 5.86 -12.96 -27.22
N ALA A 238 4.60 -12.88 -27.62
CA ALA A 238 4.19 -12.64 -29.01
C ALA A 238 4.73 -11.30 -29.53
N PHE A 239 4.65 -10.24 -28.73
CA PHE A 239 5.21 -8.94 -29.07
C PHE A 239 6.73 -9.01 -29.24
N LEU A 240 7.46 -9.62 -28.29
CA LEU A 240 8.91 -9.76 -28.37
C LEU A 240 9.33 -10.61 -29.57
N THR A 241 8.68 -11.75 -29.80
CA THR A 241 8.95 -12.61 -30.96
C THR A 241 8.74 -11.87 -32.28
N LYS A 242 7.69 -11.05 -32.38
CA LYS A 242 7.46 -10.20 -33.57
C LYS A 242 8.56 -9.17 -33.77
N LYS A 243 9.12 -8.60 -32.71
CA LYS A 243 10.16 -7.55 -32.75
C LYS A 243 11.56 -8.12 -32.89
N LEU A 244 11.88 -9.13 -32.11
CA LEU A 244 13.22 -9.71 -32.01
C LEU A 244 13.43 -10.89 -32.95
N LYS A 245 12.33 -11.40 -33.57
CA LYS A 245 12.31 -12.60 -34.42
C LYS A 245 12.67 -13.91 -33.71
N PHE A 246 12.89 -13.88 -32.41
CA PHE A 246 13.09 -15.06 -31.56
C PHE A 246 12.35 -14.90 -30.23
N ASP A 247 12.10 -16.00 -29.54
CA ASP A 247 11.44 -16.02 -28.24
C ASP A 247 12.47 -15.84 -27.12
N LEU A 248 12.43 -14.69 -26.44
CA LEU A 248 13.33 -14.39 -25.34
C LEU A 248 13.11 -15.27 -24.09
N PHE A 249 11.88 -15.69 -23.86
CA PHE A 249 11.52 -16.51 -22.71
C PHE A 249 11.52 -17.99 -23.04
N ALA A 250 11.81 -18.83 -22.08
CA ALA A 250 11.64 -20.28 -22.20
C ALA A 250 10.21 -20.65 -22.62
N SER A 251 10.06 -21.81 -23.22
CA SER A 251 8.75 -22.31 -23.63
C SER A 251 7.81 -22.46 -22.43
N ARG A 252 6.52 -22.19 -22.63
CA ARG A 252 5.51 -22.28 -21.58
C ARG A 252 5.52 -23.61 -20.83
N PRO A 253 5.61 -24.79 -21.50
CA PRO A 253 5.69 -26.07 -20.76
C PRO A 253 6.87 -26.16 -19.80
N LYS A 254 8.02 -25.53 -20.13
CA LYS A 254 9.19 -25.53 -19.26
C LYS A 254 8.95 -24.61 -18.04
N ILE A 255 8.34 -23.44 -18.25
CA ILE A 255 7.95 -22.52 -17.15
C ILE A 255 6.91 -23.19 -16.26
N ASP A 256 5.90 -23.83 -16.86
CA ASP A 256 4.82 -24.51 -16.14
C ASP A 256 5.33 -25.75 -15.36
N ALA A 257 6.34 -26.45 -15.90
CA ALA A 257 7.01 -27.55 -15.17
C ALA A 257 7.71 -27.04 -13.91
N LEU A 258 8.48 -25.94 -14.02
CA LEU A 258 9.11 -25.29 -12.87
C LEU A 258 8.05 -24.70 -11.90
N ARG A 259 7.01 -24.12 -12.44
CA ARG A 259 5.89 -23.62 -11.62
C ARG A 259 5.25 -24.78 -10.84
N LYS A 260 5.09 -25.94 -11.44
CA LYS A 260 4.57 -27.14 -10.76
C LYS A 260 5.56 -27.68 -9.73
N GLU A 261 6.85 -27.72 -10.07
CA GLU A 261 7.91 -28.15 -9.16
C GLU A 261 8.02 -27.25 -7.94
N HIS A 262 7.95 -25.91 -8.14
CA HIS A 262 8.03 -24.92 -7.08
C HIS A 262 6.65 -24.50 -6.51
N SER A 263 5.54 -25.01 -7.03
CA SER A 263 4.19 -24.71 -6.54
C SER A 263 3.91 -25.23 -5.13
N GLY A 264 4.84 -26.02 -4.59
CA GLY A 264 4.67 -26.57 -3.26
C GLY A 264 3.48 -27.53 -3.16
N SER A 265 3.15 -28.25 -4.25
CA SER A 265 2.06 -29.23 -4.24
C SER A 265 2.14 -30.23 -3.09
N ASP A 266 3.37 -30.50 -2.61
CA ASP A 266 3.62 -31.33 -1.43
C ASP A 266 3.59 -30.53 -0.12
N THR A 267 3.64 -29.20 -0.21
CA THR A 267 3.64 -28.29 0.94
C THR A 267 2.24 -27.84 1.30
N TYR A 268 1.37 -27.69 0.29
CA TYR A 268 0.02 -27.18 0.49
C TYR A 268 -1.05 -28.15 0.00
N ARG A 269 -2.09 -28.29 0.79
CA ARG A 269 -3.34 -28.93 0.40
C ARG A 269 -4.28 -27.85 -0.12
N ILE A 270 -4.84 -28.06 -1.30
CA ILE A 270 -5.83 -27.16 -1.90
C ILE A 270 -7.16 -27.91 -1.93
N SER A 271 -8.17 -27.35 -1.31
CA SER A 271 -9.54 -27.83 -1.33
C SER A 271 -10.48 -26.74 -1.86
N VAL A 272 -11.65 -27.14 -2.29
CA VAL A 272 -12.72 -26.21 -2.67
C VAL A 272 -13.77 -26.22 -1.56
N SER A 273 -14.15 -25.06 -1.08
CA SER A 273 -15.13 -24.91 -0.03
C SER A 273 -16.08 -23.76 -0.32
N SER A 274 -17.31 -23.88 0.19
CA SER A 274 -18.30 -22.82 0.13
C SER A 274 -17.91 -21.67 1.05
N VAL A 275 -17.78 -20.49 0.51
CA VAL A 275 -17.36 -19.24 1.18
C VAL A 275 -18.45 -18.19 1.07
N LEU A 276 -18.80 -17.56 2.19
CA LEU A 276 -19.73 -16.44 2.22
C LEU A 276 -19.04 -15.15 1.76
N LYS A 277 -19.46 -14.63 0.62
CA LYS A 277 -19.04 -13.31 0.10
C LYS A 277 -20.11 -12.26 0.35
N LYS A 278 -19.72 -11.08 0.79
CA LYS A 278 -20.60 -9.91 0.76
C LYS A 278 -20.68 -9.34 -0.64
N LEU A 279 -21.86 -9.47 -1.25
CA LEU A 279 -22.22 -8.78 -2.46
C LEU A 279 -23.22 -7.65 -2.13
N GLY A 280 -22.70 -6.44 -1.96
CA GLY A 280 -23.48 -5.32 -1.42
C GLY A 280 -23.93 -5.59 0.03
N SER A 281 -25.23 -5.56 0.29
CA SER A 281 -25.83 -5.84 1.62
C SER A 281 -26.13 -7.31 1.88
N ARG A 282 -25.90 -8.21 0.92
CA ARG A 282 -26.26 -9.64 1.04
C ARG A 282 -25.02 -10.51 1.10
N ASP A 283 -25.05 -11.51 1.99
CA ASP A 283 -24.07 -12.57 2.01
C ASP A 283 -24.47 -13.62 0.95
N VAL A 284 -23.59 -13.84 -0.02
CA VAL A 284 -23.77 -14.84 -1.09
C VAL A 284 -22.75 -15.95 -0.88
N GLU A 285 -23.21 -17.18 -0.92
CA GLU A 285 -22.36 -18.35 -0.83
C GLU A 285 -21.74 -18.64 -2.20
N THR A 286 -20.40 -18.66 -2.27
CA THR A 286 -19.64 -18.96 -3.48
C THR A 286 -18.61 -20.02 -3.20
N GLU A 287 -18.29 -20.87 -4.16
CA GLU A 287 -17.18 -21.81 -4.02
C GLU A 287 -15.86 -21.09 -4.25
N SER A 288 -14.93 -21.30 -3.35
CA SER A 288 -13.57 -20.75 -3.44
C SER A 288 -12.53 -21.76 -2.98
N ALA A 289 -11.30 -21.59 -3.50
CA ALA A 289 -10.18 -22.40 -3.06
C ALA A 289 -9.77 -22.06 -1.63
N VAL A 290 -9.59 -23.08 -0.82
CA VAL A 290 -8.97 -23.03 0.51
C VAL A 290 -7.61 -23.68 0.42
N ILE A 291 -6.58 -22.96 0.82
CA ILE A 291 -5.19 -23.41 0.82
C ILE A 291 -4.77 -23.59 2.26
N GLU A 292 -4.22 -24.76 2.58
CA GLU A 292 -3.74 -25.11 3.91
C GLU A 292 -2.35 -25.73 3.81
N VAL A 293 -1.46 -25.41 4.74
CA VAL A 293 -0.18 -26.12 4.83
C VAL A 293 -0.41 -27.59 5.18
N SER A 294 0.23 -28.48 4.43
CA SER A 294 0.08 -29.93 4.64
C SER A 294 0.79 -30.39 5.92
N ASP A 295 1.99 -29.85 6.16
CA ASP A 295 2.86 -30.15 7.30
C ASP A 295 3.66 -28.91 7.68
N LEU A 296 3.22 -28.24 8.75
CA LEU A 296 3.83 -27.00 9.25
C LEU A 296 5.23 -27.25 9.78
N SER A 297 5.45 -28.36 10.49
CA SER A 297 6.77 -28.70 11.06
C SER A 297 7.81 -28.85 9.94
N LYS A 298 7.46 -29.58 8.88
CA LYS A 298 8.32 -29.77 7.72
C LYS A 298 8.60 -28.46 6.97
N LEU A 299 7.59 -27.58 6.84
CA LEU A 299 7.75 -26.25 6.21
C LEU A 299 8.74 -25.40 7.01
N LEU A 300 8.57 -25.35 8.33
CA LEU A 300 9.43 -24.59 9.23
C LEU A 300 10.85 -25.15 9.30
N SER A 301 11.00 -26.50 9.39
CA SER A 301 12.32 -27.14 9.39
C SER A 301 13.15 -26.77 8.16
N ARG A 302 12.55 -26.90 6.97
CA ARG A 302 13.20 -26.48 5.72
C ARG A 302 13.57 -25.00 5.71
N ARG A 303 12.72 -24.15 6.30
CA ARG A 303 13.00 -22.73 6.38
C ARG A 303 14.14 -22.42 7.35
N LEU A 304 14.18 -23.06 8.50
CA LEU A 304 15.25 -22.92 9.49
C LEU A 304 16.59 -23.40 8.93
N GLU A 305 16.61 -24.57 8.27
CA GLU A 305 17.79 -25.09 7.57
C GLU A 305 18.36 -24.06 6.61
N ARG A 306 17.50 -23.48 5.75
CA ARG A 306 17.92 -22.48 4.77
C ARG A 306 18.43 -21.20 5.43
N LEU A 307 17.74 -20.69 6.48
CA LEU A 307 18.19 -19.51 7.21
C LEU A 307 19.53 -19.74 7.91
N HIS A 308 19.77 -20.97 8.40
CA HIS A 308 21.05 -21.37 8.98
C HIS A 308 22.16 -21.43 7.91
N GLU A 309 21.89 -22.05 6.76
CA GLU A 309 22.81 -22.11 5.61
C GLU A 309 23.18 -20.72 5.10
N ASP A 310 22.22 -19.79 5.07
CA ASP A 310 22.42 -18.39 4.65
C ASP A 310 23.09 -17.52 5.75
N GLY A 311 23.34 -18.06 6.96
CA GLY A 311 23.91 -17.34 8.09
C GLY A 311 23.00 -16.25 8.67
N LEU A 312 21.69 -16.37 8.47
CA LEU A 312 20.70 -15.39 8.90
C LEU A 312 19.98 -15.77 10.20
N LEU A 313 20.17 -17.00 10.69
CA LEU A 313 19.53 -17.51 11.89
C LEU A 313 20.41 -17.21 13.11
N HIS A 314 19.84 -16.55 14.12
CA HIS A 314 20.54 -16.13 15.33
C HIS A 314 19.85 -16.66 16.57
N PHE A 315 20.61 -17.25 17.46
CA PHE A 315 20.18 -17.68 18.79
C PHE A 315 21.14 -17.11 19.83
N ASP A 316 20.62 -16.67 20.96
CA ASP A 316 21.44 -16.14 22.05
C ASP A 316 22.20 -17.27 22.75
N ASP A 317 21.54 -18.45 22.92
CA ASP A 317 22.08 -19.63 23.59
C ASP A 317 21.69 -20.91 22.85
N VAL A 318 22.35 -22.02 23.21
CA VAL A 318 22.07 -23.35 22.65
C VAL A 318 20.63 -23.79 22.95
N ASP A 319 20.08 -23.40 24.10
CA ASP A 319 18.73 -23.74 24.55
C ASP A 319 17.68 -22.71 24.15
N SER A 320 18.07 -21.64 23.45
CA SER A 320 17.14 -20.61 22.98
C SER A 320 16.06 -21.19 22.08
N PRO A 321 14.77 -20.87 22.30
CA PRO A 321 13.68 -21.42 21.50
C PRO A 321 13.66 -20.80 20.10
N VAL A 322 13.07 -21.51 19.17
CA VAL A 322 12.64 -20.94 17.90
C VAL A 322 11.40 -20.07 18.15
N ILE A 323 11.53 -18.79 17.93
CA ILE A 323 10.44 -17.81 18.08
C ILE A 323 9.67 -17.75 16.76
N ILE A 324 8.37 -17.99 16.81
CA ILE A 324 7.51 -17.84 15.64
C ILE A 324 6.39 -16.83 15.91
N GLY A 325 6.24 -15.88 14.99
CA GLY A 325 5.07 -15.01 14.95
C GLY A 325 3.97 -15.63 14.09
N VAL A 326 2.82 -15.95 14.68
CA VAL A 326 1.66 -16.51 13.96
C VAL A 326 0.68 -15.37 13.70
N GLY A 327 0.42 -15.06 12.46
CA GLY A 327 -0.41 -13.92 12.09
C GLY A 327 -1.41 -14.21 11.00
N GLY A 328 -2.39 -13.31 10.89
CA GLY A 328 -3.37 -13.36 9.83
C GLY A 328 -3.96 -11.99 9.54
N ASP A 329 -4.38 -11.79 8.31
CA ASP A 329 -5.04 -10.57 7.88
C ASP A 329 -5.87 -10.79 6.62
N LYS A 330 -6.91 -10.00 6.47
CA LYS A 330 -7.66 -9.91 5.22
C LYS A 330 -7.04 -8.85 4.31
N GLY A 331 -6.39 -9.30 3.23
CA GLY A 331 -5.88 -8.44 2.16
C GLY A 331 -6.70 -8.60 0.88
N GLY A 332 -7.42 -7.55 0.46
CA GLY A 332 -8.34 -7.62 -0.67
C GLY A 332 -9.51 -8.57 -0.39
N GLU A 333 -9.70 -9.60 -1.22
CA GLU A 333 -10.79 -10.58 -1.05
C GLU A 333 -10.38 -11.79 -0.19
N HIS A 334 -9.07 -11.98 0.08
CA HIS A 334 -8.56 -13.17 0.74
C HIS A 334 -8.08 -12.90 2.16
N THR A 335 -8.39 -13.82 3.05
CA THR A 335 -7.75 -13.92 4.37
C THR A 335 -6.56 -14.86 4.25
N LYS A 336 -5.39 -14.40 4.72
CA LYS A 336 -4.12 -15.12 4.68
C LYS A 336 -3.65 -15.36 6.10
N LEU A 337 -3.20 -16.57 6.39
CA LEU A 337 -2.51 -16.92 7.62
C LEU A 337 -1.02 -17.14 7.30
N VAL A 338 -0.19 -16.59 8.15
CA VAL A 338 1.27 -16.60 7.95
C VAL A 338 2.01 -16.96 9.23
N VAL A 339 3.21 -17.50 9.06
CA VAL A 339 4.19 -17.63 10.13
C VAL A 339 5.46 -16.87 9.75
N VAL A 340 6.05 -16.24 10.73
CA VAL A 340 7.30 -15.50 10.61
C VAL A 340 8.27 -16.06 11.66
N ILE A 341 9.52 -16.28 11.28
CA ILE A 341 10.56 -16.72 12.22
C ILE A 341 11.16 -15.48 12.87
N GLY A 342 11.13 -15.41 14.21
CA GLY A 342 11.64 -14.29 15.00
C GLY A 342 13.15 -14.26 15.18
N ASN A 343 13.82 -15.42 15.05
CA ASN A 343 15.27 -15.58 15.27
C ASN A 343 16.12 -15.05 14.09
N VAL A 344 15.70 -13.95 13.47
CA VAL A 344 16.38 -13.24 12.39
C VAL A 344 16.38 -11.75 12.65
N GLU A 345 17.35 -11.03 12.12
CA GLU A 345 17.47 -9.56 12.32
C GLU A 345 16.24 -8.79 11.83
N HIS A 346 15.68 -9.20 10.69
CA HIS A 346 14.52 -8.53 10.08
C HIS A 346 13.37 -9.51 9.81
N PRO A 347 12.65 -9.98 10.85
CA PRO A 347 11.61 -11.01 10.70
C PRO A 347 10.44 -10.57 9.81
N ASN A 348 10.13 -9.28 9.78
CA ASN A 348 9.04 -8.72 8.98
C ASN A 348 9.42 -8.48 7.51
N ASN A 349 10.57 -8.97 7.05
CA ASN A 349 10.94 -8.93 5.64
C ASN A 349 9.97 -9.84 4.84
N PRO A 350 9.42 -9.40 3.69
CA PRO A 350 8.51 -10.19 2.86
C PRO A 350 9.03 -11.61 2.55
N HIS A 351 10.32 -11.71 2.26
CA HIS A 351 10.95 -13.01 1.99
C HIS A 351 11.07 -13.94 3.21
N GLY A 352 10.85 -13.42 4.42
CA GLY A 352 10.82 -14.19 5.67
C GLY A 352 9.45 -14.76 6.02
N ILE A 353 8.41 -14.34 5.32
CA ILE A 353 7.02 -14.68 5.63
C ILE A 353 6.65 -16.01 4.97
N LEU A 354 6.14 -16.94 5.76
CA LEU A 354 5.67 -18.25 5.28
C LEU A 354 4.13 -18.26 5.30
N LEU A 355 3.52 -18.47 4.14
CA LEU A 355 2.08 -18.70 4.06
C LEU A 355 1.77 -20.08 4.66
N ILE A 356 0.80 -20.14 5.57
CA ILE A 356 0.35 -21.40 6.16
C ILE A 356 -1.11 -21.70 5.85
N GLY A 357 -1.88 -20.69 5.44
CA GLY A 357 -3.26 -20.86 5.03
C GLY A 357 -3.81 -19.64 4.29
N MET A 358 -4.76 -19.87 3.38
CA MET A 358 -5.44 -18.81 2.66
C MET A 358 -6.85 -19.27 2.25
N TYR A 359 -7.81 -18.38 2.38
CA TYR A 359 -9.16 -18.57 1.85
C TYR A 359 -9.75 -17.22 1.42
N GLU A 360 -10.76 -17.25 0.58
CA GLU A 360 -11.51 -16.07 0.20
C GLU A 360 -12.62 -15.80 1.21
N GLY A 361 -12.65 -14.59 1.79
CA GLY A 361 -13.65 -14.21 2.78
C GLY A 361 -13.11 -13.33 3.91
N HIS A 362 -13.93 -13.18 4.95
CA HIS A 362 -13.59 -12.36 6.10
C HIS A 362 -12.78 -13.15 7.15
N ASP A 363 -11.91 -12.44 7.85
CA ASP A 363 -11.09 -12.90 8.95
C ASP A 363 -11.86 -12.93 10.29
N ASP A 364 -13.11 -13.38 10.26
CA ASP A 364 -13.92 -13.55 11.45
C ASP A 364 -13.78 -14.98 12.02
N TYR A 365 -14.19 -15.13 13.29
CA TYR A 365 -14.07 -16.37 14.02
C TYR A 365 -14.66 -17.58 13.28
N LYS A 366 -15.86 -17.43 12.68
CA LYS A 366 -16.57 -18.54 12.02
C LYS A 366 -15.83 -19.03 10.79
N ASN A 367 -15.35 -18.09 9.97
CA ASN A 367 -14.60 -18.40 8.76
C ASN A 367 -13.23 -19.00 9.11
N LEU A 368 -12.51 -18.40 10.05
CA LEU A 368 -11.24 -18.94 10.52
C LEU A 368 -11.39 -20.36 11.08
N GLN A 369 -12.42 -20.60 11.91
CA GLN A 369 -12.72 -21.93 12.43
C GLN A 369 -13.07 -22.92 11.31
N LYS A 370 -13.89 -22.49 10.34
CA LYS A 370 -14.37 -23.37 9.27
C LYS A 370 -13.26 -23.77 8.32
N TYR A 371 -12.41 -22.82 7.92
CA TYR A 371 -11.46 -23.02 6.82
C TYR A 371 -10.04 -23.29 7.28
N MET A 372 -9.66 -22.92 8.50
CA MET A 372 -8.28 -22.96 8.97
C MET A 372 -8.09 -23.82 10.24
N SER A 373 -9.09 -24.58 10.68
CA SER A 373 -8.98 -25.41 11.89
C SER A 373 -7.78 -26.37 11.84
N ALA A 374 -7.56 -27.05 10.70
CA ALA A 374 -6.45 -27.96 10.56
C ALA A 374 -5.08 -27.27 10.62
N VAL A 375 -5.00 -26.02 10.19
CA VAL A 375 -3.78 -25.20 10.31
C VAL A 375 -3.57 -24.79 11.76
N PHE A 376 -4.62 -24.36 12.45
CA PHE A 376 -4.53 -24.00 13.87
C PHE A 376 -4.16 -25.20 14.76
N GLU A 377 -4.68 -26.39 14.45
CA GLU A 377 -4.29 -27.63 15.15
C GLU A 377 -2.80 -27.92 15.01
N GLN A 378 -2.23 -27.77 13.81
CA GLN A 378 -0.80 -27.90 13.59
C GLN A 378 0.01 -26.86 14.36
N VAL A 379 -0.45 -25.59 14.39
CA VAL A 379 0.19 -24.53 15.19
C VAL A 379 0.11 -24.86 16.69
N ASN A 380 -1.05 -25.28 17.16
CA ASN A 380 -1.25 -25.60 18.58
C ASN A 380 -0.39 -26.77 19.05
N SER A 381 -0.25 -27.81 18.24
CA SER A 381 0.55 -29.01 18.54
C SER A 381 2.07 -28.83 18.39
N LEU A 382 2.52 -27.73 17.77
CA LEU A 382 3.93 -27.46 17.52
C LEU A 382 4.63 -26.95 18.79
N GLU A 383 5.12 -27.84 19.65
CA GLU A 383 5.88 -27.52 20.86
C GLU A 383 7.39 -27.50 20.63
N LYS A 384 7.87 -28.40 19.77
CA LYS A 384 9.28 -28.55 19.40
C LYS A 384 9.44 -28.66 17.91
N ILE A 385 10.62 -28.30 17.43
CA ILE A 385 10.97 -28.40 16.01
C ILE A 385 12.36 -28.99 15.85
N GLN A 386 12.48 -29.92 14.88
CA GLN A 386 13.73 -30.51 14.48
C GLN A 386 14.14 -30.01 13.12
N TYR A 387 15.38 -29.59 12.96
CA TYR A 387 15.98 -29.17 11.71
C TYR A 387 17.49 -29.45 11.71
N LYS A 388 18.14 -29.27 10.57
CA LYS A 388 19.57 -29.55 10.43
C LYS A 388 20.38 -28.27 10.59
N GLU A 389 21.38 -28.33 11.49
CA GLU A 389 22.46 -27.36 11.61
C GLU A 389 23.78 -28.05 11.31
N ASN A 390 24.52 -27.60 10.28
CA ASN A 390 25.79 -28.19 9.87
C ASN A 390 25.74 -29.71 9.68
N GLY A 391 24.61 -30.24 9.17
CA GLY A 391 24.40 -31.65 8.92
C GLY A 391 23.96 -32.48 10.14
N GLN A 392 23.92 -31.91 11.33
CA GLN A 392 23.42 -32.52 12.55
C GLN A 392 21.96 -32.12 12.80
N THR A 393 21.13 -33.06 13.25
CA THR A 393 19.74 -32.71 13.62
C THR A 393 19.73 -32.09 15.01
N VAL A 394 19.21 -30.90 15.10
CA VAL A 394 19.00 -30.13 16.33
C VAL A 394 17.51 -30.09 16.62
N GLU A 395 17.12 -30.23 17.88
CA GLU A 395 15.76 -30.03 18.37
C GLU A 395 15.71 -28.80 19.27
N ARG A 396 14.72 -27.89 19.03
CA ARG A 396 14.50 -26.70 19.86
C ARG A 396 13.03 -26.59 20.21
N ASP A 397 12.77 -26.01 21.39
CA ASP A 397 11.43 -25.60 21.78
C ASP A 397 10.92 -24.48 20.88
N VAL A 398 9.60 -24.36 20.73
CA VAL A 398 8.96 -23.33 19.90
C VAL A 398 8.19 -22.36 20.79
N LEU A 399 8.60 -21.10 20.76
CA LEU A 399 7.86 -19.99 21.38
C LEU A 399 6.95 -19.34 20.34
N LYS A 400 5.66 -19.32 20.60
CA LYS A 400 4.64 -18.79 19.69
C LYS A 400 4.16 -17.43 20.15
N ILE A 401 4.16 -16.43 19.27
CA ILE A 401 3.63 -15.09 19.49
C ILE A 401 2.52 -14.84 18.48
N ILE A 402 1.33 -14.42 18.92
CA ILE A 402 0.24 -14.05 18.00
C ILE A 402 0.43 -12.60 17.58
N ILE A 403 0.38 -12.35 16.29
CA ILE A 403 0.47 -11.04 15.66
C ILE A 403 -0.73 -10.80 14.74
N GLY A 404 -1.20 -9.57 14.61
CA GLY A 404 -2.32 -9.26 13.74
C GLY A 404 -3.01 -7.96 14.12
N ASP A 405 -4.04 -7.60 13.38
CA ASP A 405 -4.89 -6.48 13.76
C ASP A 405 -5.84 -6.84 14.92
N CYS A 406 -6.46 -5.84 15.54
CA CYS A 406 -7.35 -6.06 16.67
C CYS A 406 -8.54 -6.97 16.35
N LYS A 407 -8.97 -7.02 15.09
CA LYS A 407 -10.09 -7.86 14.65
C LYS A 407 -9.68 -9.32 14.56
N TYR A 408 -8.56 -9.58 13.87
CA TYR A 408 -7.98 -10.92 13.77
C TYR A 408 -7.60 -11.46 15.16
N LEU A 409 -6.91 -10.66 15.99
CA LEU A 409 -6.56 -11.05 17.35
C LEU A 409 -7.81 -11.43 18.18
N SER A 410 -8.87 -10.62 18.12
CA SER A 410 -10.12 -10.96 18.79
C SER A 410 -10.71 -12.27 18.25
N ALA A 411 -10.68 -12.49 16.95
CA ALA A 411 -11.23 -13.68 16.32
C ALA A 411 -10.49 -14.95 16.76
N VAL A 412 -9.14 -14.98 16.70
CA VAL A 412 -8.37 -16.20 17.02
C VAL A 412 -8.43 -16.61 18.49
N ILE A 413 -8.61 -15.66 19.40
CA ILE A 413 -8.78 -15.96 20.83
C ILE A 413 -10.25 -16.22 21.22
N GLY A 414 -11.18 -16.11 20.28
CA GLY A 414 -12.61 -16.31 20.53
C GLY A 414 -13.37 -15.14 21.16
N HIS A 415 -12.75 -13.94 21.19
CA HIS A 415 -13.39 -12.74 21.74
C HIS A 415 -14.44 -12.17 20.77
N GLY A 416 -15.59 -11.72 21.30
CA GLY A 416 -16.71 -11.20 20.49
C GLY A 416 -16.48 -9.82 19.87
N GLY A 417 -15.27 -9.25 20.02
CA GLY A 417 -14.88 -7.97 19.45
C GLY A 417 -15.07 -6.77 20.35
N GLN A 418 -14.64 -5.62 19.86
CA GLN A 418 -14.56 -4.38 20.65
C GLN A 418 -15.92 -3.81 21.10
N SER A 419 -17.03 -4.29 20.52
CA SER A 419 -18.39 -3.80 20.85
C SER A 419 -18.97 -4.36 22.15
N LEU A 420 -18.28 -5.32 22.78
CA LEU A 420 -18.70 -5.90 24.06
C LEU A 420 -18.53 -4.91 25.22
N SER A 421 -19.15 -5.23 26.35
CA SER A 421 -18.93 -4.53 27.64
C SER A 421 -17.51 -4.70 28.16
N THR A 422 -16.82 -5.74 27.71
CA THR A 422 -15.39 -6.00 27.92
C THR A 422 -14.68 -5.81 26.58
N PRO A 423 -14.39 -4.57 26.13
CA PRO A 423 -13.93 -4.32 24.76
C PRO A 423 -12.47 -4.68 24.50
N CYS A 424 -11.68 -4.93 25.57
CA CYS A 424 -10.31 -5.41 25.47
C CYS A 424 -10.26 -6.91 25.25
N PHE A 425 -9.51 -7.39 24.28
CA PHE A 425 -9.34 -8.82 24.03
C PHE A 425 -8.24 -9.47 24.93
N LEU A 426 -7.48 -8.67 25.69
CA LEU A 426 -6.44 -9.17 26.58
C LEU A 426 -6.92 -9.30 28.03
N CYS A 427 -7.93 -8.53 28.46
CA CYS A 427 -8.43 -8.57 29.82
C CYS A 427 -9.94 -8.31 29.94
N LYS A 428 -10.54 -8.75 31.06
CA LYS A 428 -11.96 -8.59 31.36
C LYS A 428 -12.33 -7.23 31.95
N LEU A 429 -11.53 -6.17 31.77
CA LEU A 429 -11.92 -4.84 32.22
C LEU A 429 -13.21 -4.40 31.51
N THR A 430 -14.19 -4.00 32.29
CA THR A 430 -15.52 -3.61 31.81
C THR A 430 -15.60 -2.10 31.68
N TRP A 431 -15.85 -1.61 30.48
CA TRP A 431 -16.25 -0.22 30.21
C TRP A 431 -17.00 -0.13 28.91
N SER A 432 -17.76 0.94 28.70
CA SER A 432 -18.35 1.25 27.39
C SER A 432 -17.52 2.33 26.71
N TYR A 433 -17.21 2.17 25.44
CA TYR A 433 -16.52 3.20 24.63
C TYR A 433 -17.47 3.88 23.63
N ARG A 434 -18.77 3.56 23.64
CA ARG A 434 -19.80 4.14 22.78
C ARG A 434 -20.99 4.62 23.58
N GLY A 435 -21.65 5.68 23.06
CA GLY A 435 -22.88 6.22 23.62
C GLY A 435 -22.70 7.04 24.89
N ALA A 436 -23.80 7.36 25.55
CA ALA A 436 -23.83 8.25 26.72
C ALA A 436 -23.10 7.70 27.96
N ARG A 437 -22.92 6.38 28.05
CA ARG A 437 -22.22 5.70 29.15
C ARG A 437 -20.74 5.40 28.83
N ALA A 438 -20.22 5.96 27.77
CA ALA A 438 -18.83 5.76 27.40
C ALA A 438 -17.88 6.28 28.48
N ALA A 439 -16.86 5.49 28.82
CA ALA A 439 -15.81 5.92 29.73
C ALA A 439 -15.05 7.12 29.15
N ARG A 440 -14.73 8.08 29.99
CA ARG A 440 -14.06 9.33 29.60
C ARG A 440 -12.60 9.30 30.06
N VAL A 441 -11.72 9.85 29.22
CA VAL A 441 -10.28 9.91 29.48
C VAL A 441 -9.96 10.57 30.82
N GLY A 442 -10.69 11.63 31.17
CA GLY A 442 -10.49 12.37 32.43
C GLY A 442 -10.65 11.54 33.71
N ASN A 443 -11.53 10.55 33.67
CA ASN A 443 -11.90 9.75 34.85
C ASN A 443 -11.49 8.26 34.75
N PHE A 444 -10.90 7.84 33.64
CA PHE A 444 -10.54 6.43 33.44
C PHE A 444 -9.19 6.11 34.09
N ASP A 445 -9.14 5.02 34.82
CA ASP A 445 -7.91 4.51 35.43
C ASP A 445 -7.17 3.61 34.41
N PHE A 446 -6.17 4.14 33.75
CA PHE A 446 -5.37 3.42 32.75
C PHE A 446 -4.41 2.39 33.36
N SER A 447 -4.09 2.50 34.65
CA SER A 447 -3.26 1.49 35.31
C SER A 447 -4.03 0.19 35.58
N LYS A 448 -5.35 0.23 35.47
CA LYS A 448 -6.22 -0.90 35.82
C LYS A 448 -6.26 -1.91 34.68
N ILE A 449 -5.76 -3.09 34.93
CA ILE A 449 -5.89 -4.28 34.10
C ILE A 449 -6.99 -5.16 34.68
N GLY A 450 -7.91 -5.61 33.86
CA GLY A 450 -8.92 -6.59 34.28
C GLY A 450 -8.31 -7.98 34.44
N ALA A 451 -9.04 -8.87 35.11
CA ALA A 451 -8.64 -10.27 35.22
C ALA A 451 -8.45 -10.88 33.80
N PRO A 452 -7.55 -11.84 33.64
CA PRO A 452 -7.40 -12.56 32.38
C PRO A 452 -8.68 -13.35 32.06
N TYR A 453 -8.89 -13.61 30.77
CA TYR A 453 -10.01 -14.46 30.35
C TYR A 453 -9.77 -15.92 30.76
N GLN A 454 -10.85 -16.58 31.18
CA GLN A 454 -10.90 -18.02 31.40
C GLN A 454 -11.52 -18.68 30.16
N SER A 455 -11.29 -19.99 29.99
CA SER A 455 -11.80 -20.75 28.84
C SER A 455 -13.33 -20.71 28.69
N THR A 456 -14.06 -20.45 29.78
CA THR A 456 -15.53 -20.36 29.80
C THR A 456 -16.09 -18.99 29.42
N ASP A 457 -15.24 -17.96 29.40
CA ASP A 457 -15.68 -16.58 29.17
C ASP A 457 -15.80 -16.22 27.69
N LEU A 458 -15.09 -16.95 26.83
CA LEU A 458 -14.96 -16.72 25.41
C LEU A 458 -15.43 -17.94 24.62
N LYS A 459 -15.59 -17.77 23.31
CA LYS A 459 -15.66 -18.93 22.43
C LYS A 459 -14.34 -19.71 22.54
N PRO A 460 -14.32 -21.03 22.24
CA PRO A 460 -13.07 -21.76 22.25
C PRO A 460 -12.01 -21.05 21.41
N PRO A 461 -10.82 -20.75 21.95
CA PRO A 461 -9.77 -20.09 21.18
C PRO A 461 -9.30 -21.01 20.05
N LEU A 462 -9.04 -20.42 18.88
CA LEU A 462 -8.48 -21.16 17.73
C LEU A 462 -6.99 -21.38 17.92
N LEU A 463 -6.30 -20.45 18.59
CA LEU A 463 -4.90 -20.58 18.98
C LEU A 463 -4.78 -20.67 20.50
N HIS A 464 -4.17 -21.75 21.00
CA HIS A 464 -3.97 -22.03 22.44
C HIS A 464 -2.67 -21.37 22.92
N ILE A 465 -2.63 -20.06 22.89
CA ILE A 465 -1.46 -19.25 23.25
C ILE A 465 -1.84 -18.33 24.41
N HIS A 466 -0.95 -18.22 25.39
CA HIS A 466 -1.19 -17.38 26.56
C HIS A 466 -1.31 -15.90 26.15
N SER A 467 -2.14 -15.11 26.85
CA SER A 467 -2.39 -13.71 26.55
C SER A 467 -1.14 -12.82 26.57
N SER A 468 -0.11 -13.21 27.35
CA SER A 468 1.18 -12.52 27.40
C SER A 468 2.02 -12.66 26.13
N ALA A 469 1.69 -13.61 25.26
CA ALA A 469 2.32 -13.80 23.96
C ALA A 469 1.47 -13.26 22.81
N ILE A 470 0.51 -12.39 23.08
CA ILE A 470 -0.27 -11.67 22.09
C ILE A 470 0.30 -10.25 21.97
N SER A 471 0.88 -9.93 20.81
CA SER A 471 1.49 -8.64 20.57
C SER A 471 0.43 -7.54 20.44
N PRO A 472 0.48 -6.48 21.27
CA PRO A 472 -0.33 -5.28 21.03
C PRO A 472 0.03 -4.68 19.66
N PRO A 473 -0.93 -4.51 18.71
CA PRO A 473 -0.63 -4.17 17.32
C PRO A 473 -0.16 -2.72 17.17
N PRO A 474 1.15 -2.43 17.00
CA PRO A 474 1.69 -1.06 17.06
C PRO A 474 1.15 -0.17 15.95
N LEU A 475 1.00 -0.69 14.73
CA LEU A 475 0.45 0.08 13.61
C LEU A 475 -1.01 0.46 13.85
N HIS A 476 -1.85 -0.48 14.26
CA HIS A 476 -3.28 -0.24 14.46
C HIS A 476 -3.56 0.62 15.70
N ILE A 477 -2.73 0.51 16.74
CA ILE A 477 -2.75 1.42 17.88
C ILE A 477 -2.41 2.83 17.42
N THR A 478 -1.27 3.03 16.73
CA THR A 478 -0.85 4.33 16.20
C THR A 478 -1.94 4.98 15.35
N LEU A 479 -2.44 4.25 14.34
CA LEU A 479 -3.48 4.76 13.44
C LEU A 479 -4.76 5.16 14.20
N GLY A 480 -5.19 4.33 15.14
CA GLY A 480 -6.38 4.59 15.91
C GLY A 480 -6.25 5.81 16.84
N LEU A 481 -5.11 5.96 17.50
CA LEU A 481 -4.86 7.08 18.40
C LEU A 481 -4.67 8.39 17.64
N VAL A 482 -3.88 8.38 16.58
CA VAL A 482 -3.68 9.57 15.73
C VAL A 482 -5.00 10.01 15.11
N GLN A 483 -5.83 9.09 14.63
CA GLN A 483 -7.13 9.45 14.08
C GLN A 483 -8.05 10.03 15.17
N THR A 484 -8.27 9.27 16.25
CA THR A 484 -9.31 9.61 17.24
C THR A 484 -8.91 10.80 18.11
N TYR A 485 -7.66 10.83 18.61
CA TYR A 485 -7.25 11.83 19.62
C TYR A 485 -6.45 13.00 19.05
N ILE A 486 -6.02 12.93 17.78
CA ILE A 486 -5.28 14.02 17.15
C ILE A 486 -6.09 14.62 16.01
N LEU A 487 -6.30 13.90 14.91
CA LEU A 487 -6.97 14.46 13.74
C LEU A 487 -8.43 14.85 14.01
N ASP A 488 -9.21 13.95 14.62
CA ASP A 488 -10.62 14.25 14.90
C ASP A 488 -10.75 15.44 15.88
N TRP A 489 -9.80 15.58 16.82
CA TRP A 489 -9.76 16.72 17.72
C TRP A 489 -9.43 18.04 17.00
N PHE A 490 -8.40 18.06 16.14
CA PHE A 490 -8.08 19.24 15.34
C PHE A 490 -9.21 19.61 14.39
N PHE A 491 -9.86 18.62 13.81
CA PHE A 491 -11.03 18.86 12.97
C PHE A 491 -12.21 19.44 13.75
N ALA A 492 -12.45 18.94 14.95
CA ALA A 492 -13.48 19.49 15.83
C ALA A 492 -13.16 20.92 16.25
N LEU A 493 -11.90 21.20 16.64
CA LEU A 493 -11.46 22.53 17.00
C LEU A 493 -11.57 23.51 15.82
N SER A 494 -11.11 23.12 14.62
CA SER A 494 -11.23 23.95 13.43
C SER A 494 -12.69 24.27 13.09
N ASN A 495 -13.58 23.29 13.19
CA ASN A 495 -15.00 23.50 12.94
C ASN A 495 -15.63 24.44 14.00
N LYS A 496 -15.19 24.31 15.27
CA LYS A 496 -15.65 25.19 16.35
C LYS A 496 -15.25 26.66 16.13
N LEU A 497 -14.02 26.88 15.67
CA LEU A 497 -13.51 28.23 15.36
C LEU A 497 -14.18 28.81 14.12
N ASP A 498 -14.45 28.00 13.12
CA ASP A 498 -15.03 28.47 11.84
C ASP A 498 -16.56 28.68 11.93
N PHE A 499 -17.27 27.85 12.71
CA PHE A 499 -18.76 27.79 12.71
C PHE A 499 -19.40 27.87 14.10
N GLY A 500 -18.62 28.00 15.17
CA GLY A 500 -19.12 27.87 16.54
C GLY A 500 -19.28 26.41 16.97
N GLU A 501 -20.25 26.14 17.88
CA GLU A 501 -20.38 24.78 18.46
C GLU A 501 -21.03 23.76 17.52
N GLU A 502 -21.76 24.22 16.48
CA GLU A 502 -22.46 23.31 15.55
C GLU A 502 -22.08 23.57 14.09
N LEU A 503 -21.87 22.50 13.36
CA LEU A 503 -21.76 22.54 11.90
C LEU A 503 -23.10 22.98 11.28
N PRO A 504 -23.10 23.88 10.29
CA PRO A 504 -24.30 24.27 9.56
C PRO A 504 -25.07 23.04 9.03
N ASP A 505 -26.39 23.07 9.13
CA ASP A 505 -27.25 21.95 8.71
C ASP A 505 -27.10 21.59 7.24
N ASP A 506 -26.79 22.56 6.39
CA ASP A 506 -26.54 22.34 4.97
C ASP A 506 -25.27 21.52 4.74
N LEU A 507 -24.20 21.76 5.48
CA LEU A 507 -22.99 20.94 5.43
C LEU A 507 -23.23 19.53 5.91
N LYS A 508 -24.04 19.33 6.97
CA LYS A 508 -24.43 17.99 7.43
C LYS A 508 -25.22 17.25 6.35
N LYS A 509 -26.15 17.91 5.68
CA LYS A 509 -26.95 17.34 4.58
C LYS A 509 -26.06 16.97 3.40
N GLN A 510 -25.19 17.88 2.97
CA GLN A 510 -24.25 17.65 1.86
C GLN A 510 -23.31 16.47 2.12
N LYS A 511 -22.75 16.34 3.34
CA LYS A 511 -21.94 15.17 3.74
C LYS A 511 -22.72 13.86 3.66
N LYS A 512 -24.01 13.87 4.00
CA LYS A 512 -24.87 12.67 3.88
C LYS A 512 -25.13 12.31 2.41
N VAL A 513 -25.34 13.31 1.55
CA VAL A 513 -25.47 13.09 0.09
C VAL A 513 -24.18 12.55 -0.49
N LEU A 514 -23.04 13.10 -0.11
CA LEU A 514 -21.72 12.61 -0.56
C LEU A 514 -21.53 11.13 -0.22
N LYS A 515 -21.86 10.73 1.00
CA LYS A 515 -21.77 9.34 1.40
C LYS A 515 -22.67 8.43 0.54
N ASN A 516 -23.90 8.87 0.26
CA ASN A 516 -24.79 8.12 -0.62
C ASN A 516 -24.22 7.96 -2.04
N LEU A 517 -23.59 9.01 -2.59
CA LEU A 517 -22.96 8.94 -3.91
C LEU A 517 -21.78 7.97 -3.91
N GLN A 518 -20.96 7.95 -2.85
CA GLN A 518 -19.86 6.98 -2.70
C GLN A 518 -20.37 5.53 -2.64
N ASP A 519 -21.44 5.28 -1.89
CA ASP A 519 -22.06 3.95 -1.81
C ASP A 519 -22.65 3.51 -3.16
N GLN A 520 -23.22 4.44 -3.93
CA GLN A 520 -23.72 4.20 -5.29
C GLN A 520 -22.59 3.91 -6.28
N GLU A 521 -21.50 4.70 -6.24
CA GLU A 521 -20.32 4.48 -7.09
C GLU A 521 -19.72 3.09 -6.86
N GLU A 522 -19.60 2.65 -5.62
CA GLU A 522 -19.11 1.31 -5.28
C GLU A 522 -20.06 0.22 -5.83
N TYR A 523 -21.36 0.40 -5.66
CA TYR A 523 -22.36 -0.54 -6.16
C TYR A 523 -22.35 -0.67 -7.67
N TYR A 524 -22.46 0.44 -8.40
CA TYR A 524 -22.48 0.44 -9.87
C TYR A 524 -21.14 0.02 -10.45
N GLY A 525 -20.04 0.44 -9.86
CA GLY A 525 -18.69 0.02 -10.28
C GLY A 525 -18.47 -1.49 -10.14
N SER A 526 -18.99 -2.09 -9.06
CA SER A 526 -18.92 -3.55 -8.87
C SER A 526 -19.80 -4.29 -9.89
N ARG A 527 -21.00 -3.76 -10.17
CA ARG A 527 -21.92 -4.34 -11.15
C ARG A 527 -21.36 -4.22 -12.57
N TYR A 528 -20.88 -3.07 -12.98
CA TYR A 528 -20.21 -2.82 -14.26
C TYR A 528 -19.10 -3.83 -14.52
N ARG A 529 -18.17 -4.02 -13.57
CA ARG A 529 -17.07 -4.97 -13.72
C ARG A 529 -17.55 -6.41 -13.93
N ARG A 530 -18.62 -6.83 -13.26
CA ARG A 530 -19.19 -8.18 -13.45
C ARG A 530 -19.80 -8.37 -14.83
N PHE A 531 -20.56 -7.41 -15.32
CA PHE A 531 -21.16 -7.46 -16.66
C PHE A 531 -20.12 -7.30 -17.76
N GLN A 532 -19.09 -6.50 -17.56
CA GLN A 532 -17.94 -6.38 -18.44
C GLN A 532 -17.24 -7.73 -18.63
N LYS A 533 -16.97 -8.44 -17.52
CA LYS A 533 -16.40 -9.80 -17.56
C LYS A 533 -17.33 -10.80 -18.28
N ALA A 534 -18.64 -10.68 -18.08
CA ALA A 534 -19.62 -11.51 -18.82
C ALA A 534 -19.58 -11.21 -20.32
N ARG A 535 -19.47 -9.95 -20.74
CA ARG A 535 -19.32 -9.52 -22.15
C ARG A 535 -18.09 -10.15 -22.79
N GLU A 536 -16.92 -10.06 -22.13
CA GLU A 536 -15.68 -10.68 -22.61
C GLU A 536 -15.82 -12.21 -22.77
N THR A 537 -16.48 -12.86 -21.81
CA THR A 537 -16.75 -14.30 -21.84
C THR A 537 -17.65 -14.67 -23.03
N ILE A 538 -18.72 -13.92 -23.23
CA ILE A 538 -19.66 -14.11 -24.36
C ILE A 538 -18.95 -13.94 -25.72
N GLU A 539 -18.11 -12.93 -25.85
CA GLU A 539 -17.36 -12.69 -27.09
C GLU A 539 -16.41 -13.85 -27.40
N ALA A 540 -15.71 -14.35 -26.38
CA ALA A 540 -14.87 -15.54 -26.54
C ALA A 540 -15.68 -16.79 -26.96
N MET A 541 -16.87 -16.98 -26.37
CA MET A 541 -17.75 -18.10 -26.76
C MET A 541 -18.27 -17.98 -28.18
N ILE A 542 -18.66 -16.79 -28.63
CA ILE A 542 -19.10 -16.53 -29.99
C ILE A 542 -17.97 -16.87 -30.97
N GLN A 543 -16.75 -16.42 -30.72
CA GLN A 543 -15.58 -16.70 -31.51
C GLN A 543 -15.31 -18.22 -31.68
N ILE A 544 -15.45 -18.99 -30.58
CA ILE A 544 -15.31 -20.45 -30.61
C ILE A 544 -16.41 -21.09 -31.48
N LEU A 545 -17.65 -20.63 -31.31
CA LEU A 545 -18.77 -21.15 -32.12
C LEU A 545 -18.60 -20.84 -33.58
N ASP A 546 -18.18 -19.63 -33.97
CA ASP A 546 -17.93 -19.23 -35.33
C ASP A 546 -16.87 -20.09 -35.98
N ASN A 547 -15.76 -20.30 -35.31
CA ASN A 547 -14.69 -21.17 -35.77
C ASN A 547 -15.18 -22.62 -35.94
N SER A 548 -16.00 -23.09 -35.01
CA SER A 548 -16.52 -24.46 -35.02
C SER A 548 -17.60 -24.68 -36.10
N ILE A 549 -18.44 -23.70 -36.37
CA ILE A 549 -19.43 -23.72 -37.45
C ILE A 549 -18.70 -23.73 -38.80
N THR A 550 -17.67 -22.90 -38.96
CA THR A 550 -16.88 -22.81 -40.18
C THR A 550 -16.09 -24.08 -40.47
N SER A 551 -15.47 -24.70 -39.41
CA SER A 551 -14.69 -25.92 -39.55
C SER A 551 -15.51 -27.21 -39.53
N GLY A 552 -16.79 -27.13 -39.20
CA GLY A 552 -17.67 -28.29 -39.03
C GLY A 552 -17.31 -29.20 -37.84
N THR A 553 -16.37 -28.78 -36.99
CA THR A 553 -15.88 -29.58 -35.89
C THR A 553 -15.85 -28.78 -34.59
N PHE A 554 -16.33 -29.40 -33.49
CA PHE A 554 -16.21 -28.86 -32.14
C PHE A 554 -15.37 -29.83 -31.28
N ASN A 555 -14.21 -29.36 -30.80
CA ASN A 555 -13.30 -30.22 -30.08
C ASN A 555 -13.70 -30.37 -28.58
N THR A 556 -14.15 -31.58 -28.22
CA THR A 556 -14.56 -31.92 -26.84
C THR A 556 -13.62 -32.95 -26.19
N LYS A 557 -12.51 -33.33 -26.82
CA LYS A 557 -11.61 -34.36 -26.33
C LYS A 557 -10.95 -33.92 -25.00
N GLY A 558 -11.00 -34.81 -24.00
CA GLY A 558 -10.39 -34.61 -22.71
C GLY A 558 -11.20 -33.71 -21.75
N SER A 559 -12.51 -33.57 -22.00
CA SER A 559 -13.41 -32.87 -21.11
C SER A 559 -13.93 -33.80 -20.02
N ALA A 560 -14.00 -33.30 -18.79
CA ALA A 560 -14.74 -33.92 -17.70
C ALA A 560 -16.23 -33.56 -17.73
N CYS A 561 -16.63 -32.72 -18.66
CA CYS A 561 -17.98 -32.19 -18.82
C CYS A 561 -18.77 -33.04 -19.81
N ASP A 562 -19.97 -33.42 -19.42
CA ASP A 562 -20.89 -34.26 -20.23
C ASP A 562 -21.61 -33.48 -21.36
N SER A 563 -21.43 -32.16 -21.46
CA SER A 563 -21.99 -31.37 -22.55
C SER A 563 -21.39 -31.75 -23.91
N LYS A 564 -22.21 -31.92 -24.91
CA LYS A 564 -21.79 -32.17 -26.31
C LYS A 564 -20.86 -31.07 -26.84
N PHE A 565 -21.00 -29.88 -26.33
CA PHE A 565 -20.23 -28.70 -26.75
C PHE A 565 -19.56 -28.06 -25.52
N CYS A 566 -18.47 -28.66 -25.07
CA CYS A 566 -17.73 -28.14 -23.93
C CYS A 566 -16.76 -27.01 -24.35
N PHE A 567 -17.12 -25.77 -24.04
CA PHE A 567 -16.30 -24.59 -24.32
C PHE A 567 -14.93 -24.63 -23.66
N ILE A 568 -14.87 -25.17 -22.44
CA ILE A 568 -13.60 -25.29 -21.69
C ILE A 568 -12.64 -26.26 -22.41
N ALA A 569 -13.14 -27.41 -22.89
CA ALA A 569 -12.31 -28.35 -23.64
C ALA A 569 -11.91 -27.79 -25.01
N SER A 570 -12.82 -27.06 -25.67
CA SER A 570 -12.55 -26.47 -26.97
C SER A 570 -11.50 -25.36 -26.92
N SER A 571 -11.43 -24.61 -25.84
CA SER A 571 -10.47 -23.52 -25.66
C SER A 571 -9.97 -23.38 -24.22
N LYS A 572 -9.13 -24.33 -23.81
CA LYS A 572 -8.43 -24.27 -22.50
C LYS A 572 -7.63 -22.98 -22.27
N LYS A 573 -7.36 -22.20 -23.31
CA LYS A 573 -6.59 -20.95 -23.23
C LYS A 573 -7.45 -19.72 -22.93
N GLN A 574 -8.73 -19.72 -23.29
CA GLN A 574 -9.61 -18.55 -23.18
C GLN A 574 -10.44 -18.55 -21.89
N PHE A 575 -10.80 -19.73 -21.39
CA PHE A 575 -11.53 -19.86 -20.15
C PHE A 575 -10.59 -20.41 -19.09
N SER A 576 -10.29 -19.64 -18.07
CA SER A 576 -9.58 -20.13 -16.89
C SER A 576 -10.39 -21.29 -16.30
N SER A 577 -9.71 -22.22 -15.66
CA SER A 577 -10.23 -23.47 -15.04
C SER A 577 -11.38 -23.29 -14.02
N ASN A 578 -11.94 -22.12 -13.88
CA ASN A 578 -12.91 -21.70 -12.86
C ASN A 578 -14.37 -21.71 -13.33
N SER A 579 -14.70 -22.39 -14.43
CA SER A 579 -16.10 -22.69 -14.68
C SER A 579 -16.52 -23.84 -13.77
N GLU A 580 -17.27 -23.51 -12.74
CA GLU A 580 -17.82 -24.48 -11.80
C GLU A 580 -18.68 -25.52 -12.56
N MET A 581 -18.61 -26.76 -12.10
CA MET A 581 -19.44 -27.82 -12.62
C MET A 581 -20.63 -28.05 -11.71
N PHE A 582 -21.78 -28.27 -12.29
CA PHE A 582 -22.98 -28.66 -11.56
C PHE A 582 -23.57 -29.93 -12.15
N ARG A 583 -24.35 -30.64 -11.37
CA ARG A 583 -25.08 -31.83 -11.80
C ARG A 583 -26.48 -31.43 -12.23
N CYS A 584 -26.84 -31.76 -13.46
CA CYS A 584 -28.13 -31.42 -14.03
C CYS A 584 -29.29 -32.27 -13.44
N GLU A 585 -30.28 -31.64 -12.83
CA GLU A 585 -31.43 -32.31 -12.29
C GLU A 585 -32.34 -32.99 -13.32
N GLY A 586 -32.19 -32.65 -14.60
CA GLY A 586 -33.00 -33.20 -15.68
C GLY A 586 -32.43 -34.46 -16.34
N CYS A 587 -31.09 -34.60 -16.38
CA CYS A 587 -30.40 -35.71 -17.08
C CYS A 587 -29.25 -36.29 -16.29
N ASP A 588 -29.02 -35.83 -15.08
CA ASP A 588 -27.93 -36.24 -14.16
C ASP A 588 -26.51 -36.03 -14.72
N SER A 589 -26.34 -35.30 -15.83
CA SER A 589 -25.04 -35.00 -16.44
C SER A 589 -24.30 -33.94 -15.65
N CYS A 590 -22.97 -34.08 -15.53
CA CYS A 590 -22.09 -33.12 -14.90
C CYS A 590 -21.58 -32.13 -15.95
N VAL A 591 -22.01 -30.87 -15.86
CA VAL A 591 -21.73 -29.85 -16.89
C VAL A 591 -21.20 -28.55 -16.26
N HIS A 592 -20.30 -27.85 -16.97
CA HIS A 592 -19.87 -26.53 -16.54
C HIS A 592 -21.03 -25.52 -16.66
N GLU A 593 -21.08 -24.54 -15.77
CA GLU A 593 -22.01 -23.40 -15.85
C GLU A 593 -21.95 -22.73 -17.24
N LEU A 594 -20.72 -22.47 -17.70
CA LEU A 594 -20.46 -21.90 -19.01
C LEU A 594 -21.00 -22.76 -20.15
N CYS A 595 -20.86 -24.10 -20.09
CA CYS A 595 -21.35 -25.03 -21.10
C CYS A 595 -22.86 -25.13 -21.08
N SER A 596 -23.48 -24.78 -19.96
CA SER A 596 -24.94 -24.62 -19.81
C SER A 596 -25.47 -23.28 -20.34
N LEU A 597 -24.56 -22.44 -20.88
CA LEU A 597 -24.87 -21.07 -21.36
C LEU A 597 -25.49 -20.17 -20.28
N ALA A 598 -25.10 -20.37 -19.03
CA ALA A 598 -25.30 -19.39 -17.98
C ALA A 598 -24.17 -18.36 -18.04
N VAL A 599 -24.36 -17.31 -18.80
CA VAL A 599 -23.32 -16.33 -19.12
C VAL A 599 -23.56 -14.97 -18.47
N THR A 600 -24.81 -14.67 -18.08
CA THR A 600 -25.08 -13.46 -17.29
C THR A 600 -25.00 -13.76 -15.80
N PRO A 601 -24.66 -12.77 -14.97
CA PRO A 601 -24.68 -12.96 -13.50
C PRO A 601 -26.02 -13.51 -12.99
N GLU A 602 -27.14 -13.07 -13.57
CA GLU A 602 -28.50 -13.53 -13.24
C GLU A 602 -28.76 -14.95 -13.71
N ASP A 603 -28.22 -15.36 -14.85
CA ASP A 603 -28.34 -16.74 -15.34
C ASP A 603 -27.57 -17.72 -14.44
N VAL A 604 -26.39 -17.32 -14.01
CA VAL A 604 -25.55 -18.10 -13.05
C VAL A 604 -26.27 -18.22 -11.71
N GLU A 605 -26.84 -17.13 -11.21
CA GLU A 605 -27.59 -17.12 -9.95
C GLU A 605 -28.86 -17.98 -10.04
N LYS A 606 -29.59 -17.91 -11.16
CA LYS A 606 -30.76 -18.78 -11.40
C LYS A 606 -30.37 -20.25 -11.50
N LEU A 607 -29.24 -20.55 -12.14
CA LEU A 607 -28.75 -21.91 -12.23
C LEU A 607 -28.40 -22.51 -10.86
N LYS A 608 -27.87 -21.67 -9.96
CA LYS A 608 -27.53 -22.08 -8.57
C LYS A 608 -28.74 -22.18 -7.64
N ASN A 609 -29.72 -21.29 -7.78
CA ASN A 609 -30.83 -21.14 -6.85
C ASN A 609 -32.13 -21.84 -7.30
N GLN A 610 -32.26 -22.18 -8.58
CA GLN A 610 -33.44 -22.87 -9.15
C GLN A 610 -32.91 -24.10 -9.85
N SER A 611 -33.46 -25.27 -9.53
CA SER A 611 -33.19 -26.57 -10.14
C SER A 611 -32.23 -26.51 -11.35
N GLY A 612 -30.96 -26.78 -11.12
CA GLY A 612 -29.89 -26.64 -12.08
C GLY A 612 -30.06 -27.59 -13.28
N ARG A 613 -30.70 -27.12 -14.35
CA ARG A 613 -30.83 -27.89 -15.61
C ARG A 613 -29.83 -27.40 -16.66
N CYS A 614 -29.13 -28.35 -17.30
CA CYS A 614 -28.23 -28.03 -18.40
C CYS A 614 -28.96 -27.42 -19.59
N PHE A 615 -28.20 -26.85 -20.53
CA PHE A 615 -28.80 -26.19 -21.70
C PHE A 615 -29.60 -27.19 -22.55
N GLU A 616 -29.12 -28.40 -22.75
CA GLU A 616 -29.76 -29.47 -23.50
C GLU A 616 -31.14 -29.79 -22.91
N CYS A 617 -31.28 -29.85 -21.59
CA CYS A 617 -32.55 -30.09 -20.92
C CYS A 617 -33.48 -28.89 -21.00
N ARG A 618 -32.96 -27.66 -20.97
CA ARG A 618 -33.79 -26.43 -21.02
C ARG A 618 -34.26 -26.06 -22.43
N LYS A 619 -33.47 -26.35 -23.45
CA LYS A 619 -33.64 -25.86 -24.82
C LYS A 619 -33.34 -26.93 -25.87
N LYS A 620 -33.99 -28.11 -25.76
CA LYS A 620 -33.78 -29.25 -26.68
C LYS A 620 -33.85 -28.87 -28.17
N SER A 621 -34.75 -27.97 -28.55
CA SER A 621 -34.93 -27.53 -29.94
C SER A 621 -33.80 -26.63 -30.45
N ALA A 622 -32.99 -26.07 -29.60
CA ALA A 622 -31.88 -25.18 -29.95
C ALA A 622 -30.50 -25.81 -29.68
N ASP A 623 -30.44 -27.13 -29.48
CA ASP A 623 -29.18 -27.83 -29.16
C ASP A 623 -28.39 -28.17 -30.44
N SER A 624 -28.02 -27.12 -31.16
CA SER A 624 -27.05 -27.13 -32.24
C SER A 624 -26.08 -25.99 -32.07
N LEU A 625 -24.94 -26.02 -32.77
CA LEU A 625 -23.95 -24.92 -32.70
C LEU A 625 -24.59 -23.59 -33.04
N GLU A 626 -25.39 -23.54 -34.12
CA GLU A 626 -26.11 -22.34 -34.55
C GLU A 626 -27.16 -21.88 -33.52
N GLY A 627 -27.94 -22.83 -32.98
CA GLY A 627 -28.94 -22.54 -31.94
C GLY A 627 -28.31 -21.99 -30.67
N ARG A 628 -27.18 -22.53 -30.26
CA ARG A 628 -26.38 -22.02 -29.10
C ARG A 628 -25.80 -20.64 -29.39
N LYS A 629 -25.30 -20.40 -30.59
CA LYS A 629 -24.81 -19.08 -31.02
C LYS A 629 -25.93 -18.04 -30.97
N GLN A 630 -27.12 -18.37 -31.50
CA GLN A 630 -28.28 -17.47 -31.46
C GLN A 630 -28.73 -17.16 -30.02
N TYR A 631 -28.66 -18.14 -29.10
CA TYR A 631 -28.95 -17.93 -27.70
C TYR A 631 -27.94 -16.99 -27.05
N ILE A 632 -26.64 -17.20 -27.28
CA ILE A 632 -25.56 -16.37 -26.73
C ILE A 632 -25.64 -14.95 -27.29
N LEU A 633 -25.98 -14.76 -28.57
CA LEU A 633 -26.18 -13.43 -29.18
C LEU A 633 -27.37 -12.67 -28.53
N LYS A 634 -28.42 -13.37 -28.08
CA LYS A 634 -29.47 -12.74 -27.28
C LYS A 634 -28.98 -12.32 -25.90
N SER A 635 -28.21 -13.17 -25.24
CA SER A 635 -27.59 -12.83 -23.94
C SER A 635 -26.60 -11.68 -24.11
N LYS A 636 -25.85 -11.63 -25.22
CA LYS A 636 -24.93 -10.51 -25.52
C LYS A 636 -25.67 -9.18 -25.55
N LYS A 637 -26.79 -9.09 -26.25
CA LYS A 637 -27.60 -7.84 -26.28
C LYS A 637 -28.04 -7.36 -24.91
N ILE A 638 -28.35 -8.28 -24.02
CA ILE A 638 -28.77 -7.95 -22.62
C ILE A 638 -27.54 -7.42 -21.84
N VAL A 639 -26.41 -8.13 -21.98
CA VAL A 639 -25.17 -7.76 -21.30
C VAL A 639 -24.65 -6.42 -21.81
N ASP A 640 -24.60 -6.21 -23.13
CA ASP A 640 -24.13 -4.95 -23.73
C ASP A 640 -25.00 -3.77 -23.24
N LYS A 641 -26.33 -3.91 -23.27
CA LYS A 641 -27.25 -2.89 -22.74
C LYS A 641 -27.03 -2.60 -21.25
N GLN A 642 -26.73 -3.62 -20.45
CA GLN A 642 -26.47 -3.41 -19.03
C GLN A 642 -25.12 -2.75 -18.79
N VAL A 643 -24.08 -3.12 -19.55
CA VAL A 643 -22.75 -2.48 -19.50
C VAL A 643 -22.86 -1.01 -19.85
N GLU A 644 -23.51 -0.66 -20.96
CA GLU A 644 -23.73 0.74 -21.36
C GLU A 644 -24.50 1.52 -20.28
N SER A 645 -25.61 0.95 -19.79
CA SER A 645 -26.41 1.59 -18.74
C SER A 645 -25.63 1.80 -17.43
N ASP A 646 -24.78 0.84 -17.03
CA ASP A 646 -24.01 0.95 -15.81
C ASP A 646 -22.83 1.93 -15.98
N GLU A 647 -22.25 2.01 -17.17
CA GLU A 647 -21.20 2.96 -17.53
C GLU A 647 -21.70 4.39 -17.47
N ASP A 648 -22.89 4.67 -18.05
CA ASP A 648 -23.53 5.98 -18.02
C ASP A 648 -23.82 6.40 -16.55
N VAL A 649 -24.49 5.53 -15.78
CA VAL A 649 -24.83 5.83 -14.38
C VAL A 649 -23.58 6.02 -13.53
N LEU A 650 -22.54 5.21 -13.75
CA LEU A 650 -21.28 5.32 -13.01
C LEU A 650 -20.57 6.64 -13.33
N SER A 651 -20.57 7.05 -14.59
CA SER A 651 -20.02 8.34 -15.04
C SER A 651 -20.75 9.51 -14.38
N ASP A 652 -22.09 9.48 -14.36
CA ASP A 652 -22.91 10.54 -13.75
C ASP A 652 -22.67 10.61 -12.24
N VAL A 653 -22.73 9.48 -11.54
CA VAL A 653 -22.52 9.41 -10.08
C VAL A 653 -21.11 9.88 -9.71
N THR A 654 -20.09 9.50 -10.48
CA THR A 654 -18.71 9.94 -10.26
C THR A 654 -18.60 11.45 -10.44
N SER A 655 -19.19 12.00 -11.52
CA SER A 655 -19.19 13.44 -11.79
C SER A 655 -19.91 14.25 -10.70
N GLU A 656 -21.07 13.77 -10.24
CA GLU A 656 -21.81 14.41 -9.14
C GLU A 656 -21.03 14.35 -7.82
N ARG A 657 -20.40 13.22 -7.51
CA ARG A 657 -19.56 13.04 -6.33
C ARG A 657 -18.40 14.05 -6.34
N GLU A 658 -17.69 14.16 -7.46
CA GLU A 658 -16.56 15.11 -7.62
C GLU A 658 -16.99 16.56 -7.47
N LYS A 659 -18.11 16.96 -8.08
CA LYS A 659 -18.67 18.29 -7.92
C LYS A 659 -19.05 18.60 -6.47
N LEU A 660 -19.68 17.65 -5.79
CA LEU A 660 -20.07 17.84 -4.40
C LEU A 660 -18.86 17.87 -3.46
N GLU A 661 -17.84 17.06 -3.72
CA GLU A 661 -16.56 17.12 -3.00
C GLU A 661 -15.88 18.48 -3.19
N GLU A 662 -15.88 19.04 -4.40
CA GLU A 662 -15.35 20.38 -4.66
C GLU A 662 -16.14 21.47 -3.92
N ILE A 663 -17.48 21.37 -3.90
CA ILE A 663 -18.34 22.30 -3.15
C ILE A 663 -18.06 22.21 -1.64
N LEU A 664 -17.98 21.01 -1.09
CA LEU A 664 -17.68 20.77 0.32
C LEU A 664 -16.29 21.30 0.70
N ASN A 665 -15.30 21.11 -0.17
CA ASN A 665 -13.96 21.65 0.01
C ASN A 665 -13.95 23.19 0.01
N LYS A 666 -14.76 23.83 -0.84
CA LYS A 666 -14.92 25.30 -0.87
C LYS A 666 -15.75 25.84 0.30
N SER A 667 -16.64 25.03 0.86
CA SER A 667 -17.50 25.38 1.99
C SER A 667 -16.83 25.16 3.35
N SER A 668 -15.62 24.61 3.39
CA SER A 668 -14.82 24.52 4.60
C SER A 668 -14.48 25.92 5.09
N GLY A 669 -14.53 26.14 6.40
CA GLY A 669 -14.14 27.42 7.00
C GLY A 669 -12.64 27.70 6.83
N PRO A 670 -12.21 28.95 7.10
CA PRO A 670 -10.84 29.37 6.88
C PRO A 670 -9.81 28.57 7.70
N THR A 671 -10.11 28.27 8.96
CA THR A 671 -9.23 27.48 9.85
C THR A 671 -9.12 26.04 9.37
N ARG A 672 -10.26 25.44 8.98
CA ARG A 672 -10.27 24.09 8.41
C ARG A 672 -9.45 24.00 7.13
N ARG A 673 -9.53 24.95 6.23
CA ARG A 673 -8.73 24.99 5.00
C ARG A 673 -7.24 25.08 5.29
N ARG A 674 -6.81 25.98 6.20
CA ARG A 674 -5.41 26.06 6.63
C ARG A 674 -4.90 24.75 7.20
N LEU A 675 -5.70 24.07 8.04
CA LEU A 675 -5.35 22.76 8.58
C LEU A 675 -5.14 21.72 7.47
N GLU A 676 -6.03 21.67 6.49
CA GLU A 676 -5.92 20.74 5.35
C GLU A 676 -4.71 21.06 4.47
N ASP A 677 -4.37 22.34 4.28
CA ASP A 677 -3.19 22.76 3.53
C ASP A 677 -1.90 22.34 4.23
N VAL A 678 -1.82 22.49 5.55
CA VAL A 678 -0.70 21.95 6.34
C VAL A 678 -0.62 20.44 6.20
N LEU A 679 -1.73 19.69 6.32
CA LEU A 679 -1.76 18.25 6.14
C LEU A 679 -1.29 17.84 4.74
N ARG A 680 -1.63 18.59 3.69
CA ARG A 680 -1.11 18.37 2.32
C ARG A 680 0.39 18.65 2.24
N SER A 681 0.86 19.73 2.86
CA SER A 681 2.29 20.11 2.86
C SER A 681 3.17 19.01 3.47
N ILE A 682 2.69 18.33 4.48
CA ILE A 682 3.38 17.17 5.10
C ILE A 682 3.10 15.84 4.36
N ARG A 683 2.50 15.91 3.17
CA ARG A 683 2.17 14.77 2.31
C ARG A 683 1.23 13.74 2.97
N CYS A 684 0.27 14.22 3.73
CA CYS A 684 -0.89 13.42 4.10
C CYS A 684 -1.83 13.35 2.91
N ASP A 685 -2.15 12.14 2.49
CA ASP A 685 -3.10 11.92 1.41
C ASP A 685 -4.47 12.50 1.80
N PHE A 686 -5.20 13.04 0.83
CA PHE A 686 -6.57 13.52 1.00
C PHE A 686 -7.48 12.48 1.69
N ARG A 687 -7.28 11.20 1.41
CA ARG A 687 -7.98 10.10 2.08
C ARG A 687 -7.74 10.03 3.59
N ALA A 688 -6.64 10.57 4.09
CA ALA A 688 -6.37 10.64 5.52
C ALA A 688 -7.42 11.49 6.27
N PHE A 689 -8.02 12.48 5.59
CA PHE A 689 -9.12 13.28 6.14
C PHE A 689 -10.39 12.48 6.40
N TYR A 690 -10.52 11.32 5.78
CA TYR A 690 -11.66 10.41 5.88
C TYR A 690 -11.32 9.10 6.59
N GLN A 691 -10.44 9.13 7.58
CA GLN A 691 -10.06 7.96 8.41
C GLN A 691 -9.28 6.84 7.68
N GLN A 692 -8.59 7.18 6.61
CA GLN A 692 -7.75 6.23 5.86
C GLN A 692 -6.25 6.53 5.99
N LEU A 693 -5.84 6.99 7.16
CA LEU A 693 -4.45 7.33 7.45
C LEU A 693 -3.54 6.09 7.28
N THR A 694 -2.41 6.26 6.61
CA THR A 694 -1.39 5.21 6.53
C THR A 694 -0.39 5.33 7.67
N GLY A 695 0.30 4.24 8.01
CA GLY A 695 1.32 4.25 9.07
C GLY A 695 2.44 5.28 8.84
N ASN A 696 2.85 5.48 7.57
CA ASN A 696 3.84 6.50 7.22
C ASN A 696 3.32 7.92 7.42
N GLN A 697 2.04 8.16 7.13
CA GLN A 697 1.41 9.46 7.37
C GLN A 697 1.27 9.75 8.87
N ALA A 698 0.84 8.76 9.66
CA ALA A 698 0.78 8.89 11.11
C ALA A 698 2.15 9.24 11.72
N ARG A 699 3.22 8.55 11.28
CA ARG A 699 4.59 8.86 11.73
C ARG A 699 5.06 10.25 11.31
N LYS A 700 4.69 10.73 10.11
CA LYS A 700 5.01 12.09 9.67
C LYS A 700 4.28 13.14 10.50
N LEU A 701 3.00 12.91 10.83
CA LEU A 701 2.23 13.79 11.69
C LEU A 701 2.86 13.97 13.08
N LEU A 702 3.47 12.93 13.61
CA LEU A 702 4.07 12.92 14.95
C LEU A 702 5.51 13.43 15.00
N ARG A 703 6.07 13.93 13.91
CA ARG A 703 7.39 14.57 13.92
C ARG A 703 7.31 15.96 14.54
N PRO A 704 8.28 16.35 15.39
CA PRO A 704 8.24 17.65 16.07
C PRO A 704 7.99 18.84 15.14
N GLU A 705 8.70 18.89 14.00
CA GLU A 705 8.55 19.95 13.00
C GLU A 705 7.17 20.04 12.37
N ASN A 706 6.47 18.92 12.25
CA ASN A 706 5.12 18.87 11.70
C ASN A 706 4.06 19.15 12.77
N ILE A 707 4.34 18.79 14.02
CA ILE A 707 3.50 19.16 15.16
C ILE A 707 3.42 20.68 15.28
N GLU A 708 4.56 21.36 15.21
CA GLU A 708 4.60 22.84 15.24
C GLU A 708 3.78 23.45 14.12
N LYS A 709 3.92 22.97 12.88
CA LYS A 709 3.11 23.43 11.73
C LYS A 709 1.61 23.26 11.93
N LEU A 710 1.21 22.14 12.54
CA LEU A 710 -0.21 21.89 12.82
C LEU A 710 -0.75 22.82 13.90
N LEU A 711 0.04 23.12 14.93
CA LEU A 711 -0.37 24.00 16.01
C LEU A 711 -0.47 25.45 15.55
N GLN A 712 0.42 25.91 14.68
CA GLN A 712 0.39 27.27 14.10
C GLN A 712 -0.86 27.59 13.25
N VAL A 713 -1.64 26.57 12.87
CA VAL A 713 -2.93 26.79 12.20
C VAL A 713 -3.93 27.53 13.10
N PHE A 714 -3.81 27.31 14.42
CA PHE A 714 -4.75 27.77 15.41
C PHE A 714 -4.19 28.99 16.15
N PRO A 715 -4.99 30.05 16.41
CA PRO A 715 -4.60 31.15 17.28
C PRO A 715 -4.19 30.63 18.68
N GLU A 716 -3.18 31.23 19.29
CA GLU A 716 -2.65 30.81 20.59
C GLU A 716 -3.72 30.80 21.69
N ASP A 717 -4.66 31.74 21.65
CA ASP A 717 -5.79 31.87 22.55
C ASP A 717 -7.00 31.02 22.19
N SER A 718 -6.96 30.31 21.06
CA SER A 718 -8.09 29.50 20.62
C SER A 718 -8.44 28.33 21.55
N SER A 719 -7.47 27.82 22.30
CA SER A 719 -7.69 26.79 23.29
C SER A 719 -6.45 26.60 24.19
N ASP A 720 -6.61 26.73 25.49
CA ASP A 720 -5.57 26.37 26.48
C ASP A 720 -5.09 24.92 26.35
N LYS A 721 -5.88 24.08 25.66
CA LYS A 721 -5.59 22.66 25.44
C LYS A 721 -4.57 22.43 24.33
N LEU A 722 -4.24 23.43 23.49
CA LEU A 722 -3.26 23.30 22.40
C LEU A 722 -1.87 22.93 22.93
N VAL A 723 -1.44 23.55 24.05
CA VAL A 723 -0.17 23.26 24.68
C VAL A 723 -0.12 21.81 25.15
N HIS A 724 -1.21 21.30 25.74
CA HIS A 724 -1.30 19.91 26.16
C HIS A 724 -1.36 18.95 24.97
N MET A 725 -2.03 19.33 23.87
CA MET A 725 -2.04 18.55 22.64
C MET A 725 -0.67 18.42 22.00
N LYS A 726 0.16 19.46 22.06
CA LYS A 726 1.56 19.38 21.64
C LYS A 726 2.27 18.25 22.39
N GLU A 727 2.16 18.22 23.71
CA GLU A 727 2.78 17.19 24.55
C GLU A 727 2.21 15.78 24.27
N VAL A 728 0.90 15.66 24.04
CA VAL A 728 0.27 14.39 23.61
C VAL A 728 0.89 13.89 22.32
N MET A 729 1.08 14.76 21.32
CA MET A 729 1.64 14.36 20.05
C MET A 729 3.11 14.00 20.13
N LEU A 730 3.92 14.77 20.88
CA LEU A 730 5.34 14.51 21.08
C LEU A 730 5.55 13.18 21.80
N THR A 731 4.89 12.98 22.92
CA THR A 731 5.00 11.74 23.71
C THR A 731 4.48 10.52 22.93
N LEU A 732 3.40 10.66 22.17
CA LEU A 732 2.94 9.58 21.29
C LEU A 732 3.95 9.28 20.18
N GLY A 733 4.61 10.29 19.64
CA GLY A 733 5.67 10.12 18.63
C GLY A 733 6.87 9.34 19.19
N GLU A 734 7.32 9.67 20.38
CA GLU A 734 8.40 8.98 21.10
C GLU A 734 8.00 7.52 21.41
N LEU A 735 6.79 7.29 21.94
CA LEU A 735 6.25 5.95 22.17
C LEU A 735 6.20 5.11 20.90
N MET A 736 5.74 5.70 19.78
CA MET A 736 5.66 4.97 18.51
C MET A 736 7.03 4.71 17.87
N SER A 737 8.05 5.49 18.21
CA SER A 737 9.43 5.24 17.77
C SER A 737 10.04 4.03 18.47
N SER A 738 9.61 3.71 19.70
CA SER A 738 10.04 2.52 20.43
C SER A 738 9.52 1.20 19.85
N ALA A 739 8.51 1.26 18.95
CA ALA A 739 8.01 0.10 18.20
C ALA A 739 8.95 -0.23 17.03
N ASN A 740 10.17 -0.66 17.34
CA ASN A 740 11.24 -1.06 16.43
C ASN A 740 11.63 -2.54 16.66
N ASN A 741 12.59 -3.04 15.89
CA ASN A 741 13.04 -4.44 15.97
C ASN A 741 14.00 -4.71 17.14
N GLU A 742 14.40 -3.69 17.87
CA GLU A 742 15.40 -3.81 18.94
C GLU A 742 14.81 -4.43 20.20
N MET A 743 15.59 -5.28 20.83
CA MET A 743 15.27 -5.82 22.15
C MET A 743 15.47 -4.73 23.21
N LYS A 744 14.48 -4.55 24.08
CA LYS A 744 14.47 -3.50 25.11
C LYS A 744 15.07 -3.99 26.42
N ARG A 745 15.97 -3.19 26.95
CA ARG A 745 16.52 -3.37 28.29
C ARG A 745 15.54 -2.86 29.35
N ASP A 746 15.80 -3.17 30.60
CA ASP A 746 14.91 -2.76 31.71
C ASP A 746 14.83 -1.23 31.84
N ASP A 747 15.95 -0.50 31.62
CA ASP A 747 15.99 0.96 31.61
C ASP A 747 15.14 1.57 30.50
N GLU A 748 15.17 1.01 29.30
CA GLU A 748 14.35 1.45 28.16
C GLU A 748 12.85 1.15 28.38
N ILE A 749 12.52 0.03 29.04
CA ILE A 749 11.13 -0.29 29.40
C ILE A 749 10.61 0.71 30.45
N GLU A 750 11.44 1.12 31.42
CA GLU A 750 11.08 2.12 32.42
C GLU A 750 10.91 3.52 31.78
N GLU A 751 11.73 3.86 30.80
CA GLU A 751 11.54 5.06 29.99
C GLU A 751 10.19 5.03 29.24
N ILE A 752 9.82 3.91 28.61
CA ILE A 752 8.52 3.73 27.96
C ILE A 752 7.37 3.88 28.98
N ARG A 753 7.53 3.35 30.21
CA ARG A 753 6.55 3.53 31.29
C ARG A 753 6.38 5.00 31.66
N SER A 754 7.48 5.71 31.77
CA SER A 754 7.49 7.17 32.06
C SER A 754 6.81 7.96 30.93
N LEU A 755 7.11 7.63 29.67
CA LEU A 755 6.46 8.24 28.50
C LEU A 755 4.95 7.97 28.45
N LEU A 756 4.51 6.76 28.80
CA LEU A 756 3.07 6.45 28.92
C LEU A 756 2.39 7.29 30.00
N THR A 757 3.00 7.41 31.17
CA THR A 757 2.48 8.23 32.27
C THR A 757 2.35 9.71 31.84
N ARG A 758 3.36 10.23 31.15
CA ARG A 758 3.36 11.60 30.62
C ARG A 758 2.27 11.76 29.52
N PHE A 759 2.16 10.80 28.61
CA PHE A 759 1.12 10.78 27.57
C PHE A 759 -0.30 10.79 28.18
N GLU A 760 -0.56 9.95 29.15
CA GLU A 760 -1.84 9.88 29.86
C GLU A 760 -2.17 11.19 30.58
N HIS A 761 -1.18 11.78 31.25
CA HIS A 761 -1.35 13.04 31.96
C HIS A 761 -1.78 14.16 31.00
N PHE A 762 -1.05 14.34 29.90
CA PHE A 762 -1.36 15.42 28.96
C PHE A 762 -2.65 15.12 28.17
N LEU A 763 -2.95 13.86 27.87
CA LEU A 763 -4.21 13.50 27.22
C LEU A 763 -5.41 13.81 28.10
N ARG A 764 -5.32 13.61 29.42
CA ARG A 764 -6.36 13.99 30.39
C ARG A 764 -6.58 15.51 30.44
N LEU A 765 -5.51 16.28 30.35
CA LEU A 765 -5.59 17.75 30.34
C LEU A 765 -6.19 18.26 29.00
N ALA A 766 -5.74 17.69 27.89
CA ALA A 766 -6.18 18.10 26.55
C ALA A 766 -7.63 17.69 26.26
N GLN A 767 -7.98 16.45 26.60
CA GLN A 767 -9.22 15.81 26.16
C GLN A 767 -9.92 15.01 27.26
N PRO A 768 -10.29 15.60 28.40
CA PRO A 768 -10.91 14.87 29.51
C PRO A 768 -12.23 14.20 29.11
N ASP A 769 -12.98 14.80 28.20
CA ASP A 769 -14.31 14.34 27.76
C ASP A 769 -14.27 13.34 26.58
N SER A 770 -13.08 13.05 26.04
CA SER A 770 -12.95 12.07 24.98
C SER A 770 -13.20 10.65 25.51
N THR A 771 -13.74 9.79 24.63
CA THR A 771 -14.05 8.40 25.00
C THR A 771 -12.77 7.54 25.02
N VAL A 772 -12.68 6.64 25.97
CA VAL A 772 -11.59 5.66 26.04
C VAL A 772 -11.81 4.56 25.04
N THR A 773 -10.94 4.49 24.01
CA THR A 773 -10.97 3.43 23.02
C THR A 773 -10.23 2.18 23.49
N PRO A 774 -10.56 0.98 22.98
CA PRO A 774 -9.80 -0.24 23.27
C PRO A 774 -8.31 -0.12 22.89
N LYS A 775 -7.96 0.62 21.84
CA LYS A 775 -6.58 0.85 21.41
C LYS A 775 -5.79 1.70 22.42
N LEU A 776 -6.45 2.70 23.03
CA LEU A 776 -5.85 3.49 24.07
C LEU A 776 -5.55 2.63 25.31
N HIS A 777 -6.52 1.80 25.70
CA HIS A 777 -6.33 0.86 26.81
C HIS A 777 -5.22 -0.16 26.53
N LEU A 778 -5.13 -0.70 25.31
CA LEU A 778 -4.06 -1.61 24.91
C LEU A 778 -2.68 -0.95 25.04
N LEU A 779 -2.54 0.32 24.61
CA LEU A 779 -1.29 1.05 24.74
C LEU A 779 -0.92 1.29 26.21
N CYS A 780 -1.84 1.87 26.98
CA CYS A 780 -1.53 2.34 28.35
C CYS A 780 -1.42 1.19 29.35
N ALA A 781 -2.29 0.18 29.26
CA ALA A 781 -2.35 -0.89 30.25
C ALA A 781 -1.53 -2.14 29.89
N HIS A 782 -1.46 -2.52 28.61
CA HIS A 782 -0.92 -3.83 28.21
C HIS A 782 0.46 -3.77 27.57
N LEU A 783 0.94 -2.60 27.10
CA LEU A 783 2.23 -2.50 26.42
C LEU A 783 3.40 -2.85 27.35
N VAL A 784 3.46 -2.24 28.53
CA VAL A 784 4.59 -2.47 29.45
C VAL A 784 4.65 -3.90 29.96
N PRO A 785 3.56 -4.54 30.42
CA PRO A 785 3.57 -5.96 30.77
C PRO A 785 4.01 -6.88 29.63
N TYR A 786 3.65 -6.54 28.40
CA TYR A 786 4.10 -7.27 27.21
C TYR A 786 5.62 -7.12 26.99
N LEU A 787 6.14 -5.89 27.11
CA LEU A 787 7.58 -5.61 26.96
C LEU A 787 8.43 -6.26 28.04
N GLU A 788 7.96 -6.31 29.27
CA GLU A 788 8.66 -7.00 30.38
C GLU A 788 8.89 -8.49 30.06
N LEU A 789 7.97 -9.12 29.33
CA LEU A 789 8.05 -10.53 28.98
C LEU A 789 8.75 -10.77 27.62
N GLN A 790 8.36 -10.00 26.59
CA GLN A 790 8.77 -10.25 25.20
C GLN A 790 9.95 -9.38 24.76
N ARG A 791 10.32 -8.40 25.53
CA ARG A 791 11.47 -7.50 25.34
C ARG A 791 11.43 -6.69 24.03
N SER A 792 10.46 -6.88 23.12
CA SER A 792 10.36 -6.14 21.88
C SER A 792 8.90 -5.91 21.50
N TRP A 793 8.61 -4.70 20.98
CA TRP A 793 7.27 -4.35 20.49
C TRP A 793 7.16 -4.28 18.96
N GLY A 794 8.30 -4.23 18.27
CA GLY A 794 8.34 -4.06 16.81
C GLY A 794 8.96 -5.22 16.05
N HIS A 795 9.57 -6.16 16.75
CA HIS A 795 10.30 -7.28 16.15
C HIS A 795 9.35 -8.21 15.38
N LEU A 796 8.24 -8.59 15.99
CA LEU A 796 7.15 -9.34 15.33
C LEU A 796 5.90 -8.45 15.33
N THR A 797 5.45 -8.02 14.14
CA THR A 797 4.35 -7.08 14.01
C THR A 797 3.40 -7.43 12.87
N GLU A 798 2.21 -6.82 12.90
CA GLU A 798 1.20 -6.87 11.84
C GLU A 798 1.60 -6.10 10.55
N LYS A 799 2.79 -5.52 10.47
CA LYS A 799 3.28 -4.80 9.26
C LYS A 799 3.37 -5.69 8.01
N LEU A 800 3.22 -6.98 8.16
CA LEU A 800 3.13 -7.98 7.08
C LEU A 800 2.11 -7.61 5.99
N ARG A 801 1.14 -6.76 6.31
CA ARG A 801 -0.05 -6.45 5.51
C ARG A 801 0.23 -5.78 4.17
N LYS A 802 1.16 -4.81 4.11
CA LYS A 802 1.34 -3.99 2.89
C LYS A 802 2.26 -4.60 1.84
N GLN A 803 3.11 -5.51 2.23
CA GLN A 803 4.09 -6.10 1.33
C GLN A 803 3.53 -7.31 0.56
N PHE A 804 2.58 -8.05 1.17
CA PHE A 804 1.86 -9.13 0.48
C PHE A 804 0.78 -8.66 -0.52
N GLN A 805 0.39 -7.38 -0.49
CA GLN A 805 -0.57 -6.83 -1.46
C GLN A 805 0.11 -6.41 -2.78
N LEU A 806 1.43 -6.27 -2.80
CA LEU A 806 2.21 -5.87 -3.97
C LEU A 806 2.82 -7.05 -4.74
N GLU A 807 2.78 -8.27 -4.17
CA GLU A 807 3.15 -9.53 -4.81
C GLU A 807 1.92 -10.41 -5.09
#